data_1a9944b773a1dc5a716179d0e4ca7d1c
#
_entry.id   1a9944b773a1dc5a716179d0e4ca7d1c
#
_cell.length_a   1.000
_cell.length_b   1.000
_cell.length_c   1.000
_cell.angle_alpha   90.00
_cell.angle_beta   90.00
_cell.angle_gamma   90.00
#
_symmetry.space_group_name_H-M   'P 1'
#
loop_
_entity.id
_entity.type
_entity.pdbx_description
1 polymer ?
#
loop_
_entity_poly.entity_id
_entity_poly.type
_entity_poly.pdbx_seq_one_letter_code
_entity_poly.pdbx_strand_id
1 'polypeptide(L)'
;MKSGKGKKFLLSLLISSIIICLVGVVIFTVVFKSTTANARLISDNLESNIKNVTFSSVNDKEISSVTSEIKLDQLNEYTIHAFIAKEDKRFYDHNGFDIIRIFGAFKNNLLSGEVVEGGSTISQQLIKNTHTNSERTLKRKLTEIKLASELEKNYTKEEILEMYLNTIYFGNNCYGIQSASLLYFNKCADELTLAESAMLAGIISAPSSYNPIVDAETAISKGKLVLTLMEEQGYISQEEKSLAVDEMEHISINKSSTNFSSYMSYAIKEACDILGVKELPTDKKVTIKTYLDQELQAKAEEMINSKDYIIKNNLGIEPDIASVVIDNDSGGIIAFAGNSKYNLMELRRQPASTIKPILVYGPAIEYNDYVPCSLILDEPINIDGYAPHNATKLYYGYTSLRDNVVRSTNIPAVKLLNEVGLSKAKHFAEQSGIVFSPDDNNLAIALGGFTEGVTVTELAGSYVTIARGGSYIQPTFIESITIDGKVVYTNPQKSTKVMSSETAYLLTDMLKSVANYGTGRKIKEVGNFIASKTGTNATNESNMDAWNASYTTKHTAICWVGNTTGIDGSMHDTMKGSTYPTLFVKKLFENLYNDNNPENFKMPSGLAYVQIDKSEYQKNHKIYLADENSIETITELFKSSKIPMTKPKEIETKQKAEMVKLNNNSDSLFKIRFY
;
A
#
# COMPACT_ATOMS: atom_id res chain seq x y z
N MET A 1 -22.87 5.02 -82.01
CA MET A 1 -23.64 4.19 -81.08
C MET A 1 -22.80 3.59 -79.92
N LYS A 2 -21.93 4.34 -79.24
CA LYS A 2 -21.14 3.83 -78.11
C LYS A 2 -21.44 4.48 -76.72
N SER A 3 -22.30 5.52 -76.69
CA SER A 3 -22.62 6.29 -75.46
C SER A 3 -23.65 5.66 -74.52
N GLY A 4 -24.47 4.71 -74.97
CA GLY A 4 -25.56 4.14 -74.17
C GLY A 4 -25.17 2.98 -73.24
N LYS A 5 -24.09 2.25 -73.54
CA LYS A 5 -23.66 1.09 -72.71
C LYS A 5 -22.97 1.53 -71.41
N GLY A 6 -22.19 2.62 -71.43
CA GLY A 6 -21.51 3.16 -70.26
C GLY A 6 -22.53 3.72 -69.23
N LYS A 7 -23.58 4.42 -69.69
CA LYS A 7 -24.64 4.95 -68.79
C LYS A 7 -25.45 3.82 -68.10
N LYS A 8 -25.76 2.74 -68.83
CA LYS A 8 -26.43 1.57 -68.24
C LYS A 8 -25.55 0.82 -67.23
N PHE A 9 -24.25 0.72 -67.46
CA PHE A 9 -23.30 0.10 -66.53
C PHE A 9 -23.16 0.94 -65.27
N LEU A 10 -23.00 2.26 -65.38
CA LEU A 10 -22.94 3.16 -64.23
C LEU A 10 -24.23 3.14 -63.43
N LEU A 11 -25.39 3.09 -64.08
CA LEU A 11 -26.70 2.98 -63.42
C LEU A 11 -26.85 1.65 -62.67
N SER A 12 -26.40 0.54 -63.27
CA SER A 12 -26.40 -0.78 -62.62
C SER A 12 -25.48 -0.80 -61.38
N LEU A 13 -24.27 -0.19 -61.46
CA LEU A 13 -23.36 -0.04 -60.33
C LEU A 13 -23.95 0.80 -59.20
N LEU A 14 -24.63 1.90 -59.54
CA LEU A 14 -25.33 2.76 -58.59
C LEU A 14 -26.49 2.01 -57.89
N ILE A 15 -27.30 1.28 -58.65
CA ILE A 15 -28.40 0.48 -58.10
C ILE A 15 -27.87 -0.63 -57.20
N SER A 16 -26.79 -1.34 -57.60
CA SER A 16 -26.15 -2.37 -56.78
C SER A 16 -25.59 -1.78 -55.47
N SER A 17 -24.97 -0.61 -55.55
CA SER A 17 -24.49 0.09 -54.36
C SER A 17 -25.59 0.48 -53.39
N ILE A 18 -26.71 0.98 -53.92
CA ILE A 18 -27.92 1.32 -53.13
C ILE A 18 -28.50 0.06 -52.47
N ILE A 19 -28.60 -1.06 -53.19
CA ILE A 19 -29.11 -2.32 -52.66
C ILE A 19 -28.19 -2.84 -51.56
N ILE A 20 -26.86 -2.79 -51.73
CA ILE A 20 -25.90 -3.21 -50.72
C ILE A 20 -26.03 -2.34 -49.48
N CYS A 21 -26.16 -1.02 -49.64
CA CYS A 21 -26.42 -0.10 -48.53
C CYS A 21 -27.73 -0.42 -47.79
N LEU A 22 -28.81 -0.67 -48.51
CA LEU A 22 -30.10 -1.02 -47.89
C LEU A 22 -30.04 -2.35 -47.12
N VAL A 23 -29.40 -3.37 -47.70
CA VAL A 23 -29.17 -4.65 -47.02
C VAL A 23 -28.31 -4.45 -45.76
N GLY A 24 -27.26 -3.64 -45.86
CA GLY A 24 -26.44 -3.27 -44.72
C GLY A 24 -27.20 -2.59 -43.59
N VAL A 25 -28.09 -1.65 -43.92
CA VAL A 25 -28.99 -0.97 -42.97
C VAL A 25 -29.95 -1.95 -42.30
N VAL A 26 -30.55 -2.89 -43.07
CA VAL A 26 -31.45 -3.91 -42.50
C VAL A 26 -30.70 -4.82 -41.54
N ILE A 27 -29.53 -5.33 -41.94
CA ILE A 27 -28.69 -6.18 -41.07
C ILE A 27 -28.31 -5.42 -39.80
N PHE A 28 -27.82 -4.18 -39.92
CA PHE A 28 -27.49 -3.33 -38.79
C PHE A 28 -28.69 -3.15 -37.85
N THR A 29 -29.88 -2.87 -38.39
CA THR A 29 -31.09 -2.67 -37.58
C THR A 29 -31.48 -3.93 -36.81
N VAL A 30 -31.38 -5.10 -37.43
CA VAL A 30 -31.66 -6.39 -36.78
C VAL A 30 -30.63 -6.67 -35.67
N VAL A 31 -29.35 -6.52 -35.97
CA VAL A 31 -28.26 -6.70 -34.98
C VAL A 31 -28.43 -5.71 -33.85
N PHE A 32 -28.67 -4.44 -34.12
CA PHE A 32 -28.88 -3.40 -33.12
C PHE A 32 -30.04 -3.76 -32.18
N LYS A 33 -31.24 -4.06 -32.73
CA LYS A 33 -32.41 -4.44 -31.93
C LYS A 33 -32.18 -5.71 -31.11
N SER A 34 -31.56 -6.74 -31.68
CA SER A 34 -31.25 -7.99 -30.99
C SER A 34 -30.26 -7.77 -29.85
N THR A 35 -29.19 -7.02 -30.12
CA THR A 35 -28.10 -6.79 -29.14
C THR A 35 -28.53 -5.90 -27.97
N THR A 36 -29.44 -4.95 -28.22
CA THR A 36 -29.89 -3.96 -27.23
C THR A 36 -31.26 -4.27 -26.63
N ALA A 37 -31.85 -5.44 -26.91
CA ALA A 37 -33.21 -5.78 -26.50
C ALA A 37 -33.48 -5.60 -24.98
N ASN A 38 -32.53 -5.96 -24.16
CA ASN A 38 -32.63 -5.91 -22.69
C ASN A 38 -32.08 -4.61 -22.08
N ALA A 39 -31.54 -3.70 -22.87
CA ALA A 39 -31.02 -2.43 -22.36
C ALA A 39 -32.18 -1.50 -22.03
N ARG A 40 -32.20 -0.98 -20.79
CA ARG A 40 -33.20 -0.04 -20.27
C ARG A 40 -32.50 1.11 -19.58
N LEU A 41 -32.99 2.32 -19.75
CA LEU A 41 -32.57 3.47 -18.96
C LEU A 41 -33.21 3.35 -17.58
N ILE A 42 -32.42 3.44 -16.54
CA ILE A 42 -32.86 3.41 -15.15
C ILE A 42 -32.55 4.79 -14.58
N SER A 43 -33.56 5.57 -14.26
CA SER A 43 -33.44 6.94 -13.77
C SER A 43 -32.63 7.02 -12.47
N ASP A 44 -32.83 6.06 -11.56
CA ASP A 44 -32.13 6.01 -10.29
C ASP A 44 -30.59 5.89 -10.46
N ASN A 45 -30.11 5.23 -11.53
CA ASN A 45 -28.69 5.14 -11.83
C ASN A 45 -28.10 6.47 -12.30
N LEU A 46 -28.88 7.39 -12.82
CA LEU A 46 -28.42 8.71 -13.27
C LEU A 46 -28.21 9.67 -12.10
N GLU A 47 -29.01 9.52 -11.04
CA GLU A 47 -29.00 10.38 -9.86
C GLU A 47 -28.14 9.81 -8.72
N SER A 48 -27.88 8.48 -8.71
CA SER A 48 -27.45 7.77 -7.51
C SER A 48 -25.93 7.52 -7.39
N ASN A 49 -25.16 7.69 -8.45
CA ASN A 49 -23.79 7.13 -8.48
C ASN A 49 -22.77 7.73 -7.50
N ILE A 50 -23.10 8.78 -6.74
CA ILE A 50 -22.12 9.43 -5.86
C ILE A 50 -22.72 9.87 -4.51
N LYS A 51 -24.03 9.99 -4.39
CA LYS A 51 -24.71 10.58 -3.21
C LYS A 51 -24.67 9.73 -1.94
N ASN A 52 -24.33 8.46 -2.00
CA ASN A 52 -24.72 7.51 -0.98
C ASN A 52 -23.58 6.88 -0.18
N VAL A 53 -22.30 7.21 -0.47
CA VAL A 53 -21.16 6.70 0.32
C VAL A 53 -20.62 7.81 1.20
N THR A 54 -20.82 7.68 2.51
CA THR A 54 -20.24 8.59 3.51
C THR A 54 -19.17 7.85 4.30
N PHE A 55 -18.10 8.56 4.66
CA PHE A 55 -17.06 8.03 5.54
C PHE A 55 -17.09 8.76 6.86
N SER A 56 -16.83 8.05 7.94
CA SER A 56 -16.54 8.64 9.23
C SER A 56 -15.23 8.11 9.79
N SER A 57 -14.52 8.97 10.53
CA SER A 57 -13.33 8.59 11.28
C SER A 57 -13.68 7.93 12.61
N VAL A 58 -12.67 7.43 13.31
CA VAL A 58 -12.80 6.85 14.67
C VAL A 58 -13.57 7.76 15.63
N ASN A 59 -13.45 9.08 15.50
CA ASN A 59 -14.11 10.06 16.36
C ASN A 59 -15.50 10.50 15.84
N ASP A 60 -16.13 9.71 14.97
CA ASP A 60 -17.40 10.01 14.30
C ASP A 60 -17.42 11.37 13.55
N LYS A 61 -16.25 11.96 13.33
CA LYS A 61 -16.14 13.12 12.44
C LYS A 61 -16.40 12.61 11.02
N GLU A 62 -17.41 13.18 10.39
CA GLU A 62 -17.65 12.94 8.98
C GLU A 62 -16.38 13.35 8.23
N ILE A 63 -15.79 12.36 7.57
CA ILE A 63 -14.76 12.63 6.58
C ILE A 63 -15.58 13.02 5.38
N SER A 64 -15.68 14.34 5.10
CA SER A 64 -16.49 14.82 4.01
C SER A 64 -16.22 13.94 2.78
N SER A 65 -17.23 13.12 2.41
CA SER A 65 -17.28 12.64 1.05
C SER A 65 -17.30 13.90 0.20
N VAL A 66 -16.28 14.08 -0.64
CA VAL A 66 -16.26 15.18 -1.59
C VAL A 66 -17.30 14.87 -2.67
N THR A 67 -18.57 14.95 -2.31
CA THR A 67 -19.72 14.75 -3.18
C THR A 67 -20.72 15.85 -2.87
N SER A 68 -20.33 17.09 -3.13
CA SER A 68 -21.28 18.16 -3.26
C SER A 68 -21.70 18.24 -4.73
N GLU A 69 -22.97 18.00 -5.00
CA GLU A 69 -23.55 18.33 -6.30
C GLU A 69 -23.56 19.84 -6.48
N ILE A 70 -23.34 20.27 -7.71
CA ILE A 70 -23.53 21.65 -8.11
C ILE A 70 -24.57 21.70 -9.21
N LYS A 71 -25.45 22.70 -9.14
CA LYS A 71 -26.42 22.96 -10.21
C LYS A 71 -25.72 23.60 -11.39
N LEU A 72 -26.17 23.28 -12.60
CA LEU A 72 -25.57 23.80 -13.83
C LEU A 72 -25.63 25.34 -13.89
N ASP A 73 -26.69 25.93 -13.38
CA ASP A 73 -26.91 27.39 -13.32
C ASP A 73 -26.02 28.11 -12.30
N GLN A 74 -25.35 27.38 -11.41
CA GLN A 74 -24.33 27.90 -10.49
C GLN A 74 -22.93 27.95 -11.12
N LEU A 75 -22.70 27.18 -12.19
CA LEU A 75 -21.41 27.18 -12.89
C LEU A 75 -21.28 28.38 -13.81
N ASN A 76 -20.08 28.93 -13.90
CA ASN A 76 -19.80 29.95 -14.90
C ASN A 76 -19.80 29.36 -16.33
N GLU A 77 -20.07 30.21 -17.31
CA GLU A 77 -20.14 29.82 -18.72
C GLU A 77 -18.83 29.23 -19.25
N TYR A 78 -17.67 29.71 -18.78
CA TYR A 78 -16.37 29.19 -19.19
C TYR A 78 -16.20 27.72 -18.80
N THR A 79 -16.67 27.36 -17.62
CA THR A 79 -16.64 25.97 -17.17
C THR A 79 -17.48 25.09 -18.09
N ILE A 80 -18.72 25.47 -18.34
CA ILE A 80 -19.64 24.73 -19.22
C ILE A 80 -19.04 24.57 -20.61
N HIS A 81 -18.56 25.67 -21.20
CA HIS A 81 -17.99 25.69 -22.54
C HIS A 81 -16.69 24.91 -22.66
N ALA A 82 -15.85 24.85 -21.62
CA ALA A 82 -14.61 24.07 -21.62
C ALA A 82 -14.88 22.57 -21.82
N PHE A 83 -15.87 22.02 -21.12
CA PHE A 83 -16.24 20.61 -21.26
C PHE A 83 -16.92 20.33 -22.60
N ILE A 84 -17.81 21.21 -23.06
CA ILE A 84 -18.46 21.06 -24.37
C ILE A 84 -17.43 21.13 -25.49
N ALA A 85 -16.54 22.14 -25.48
CA ALA A 85 -15.52 22.32 -26.49
C ALA A 85 -14.59 21.11 -26.61
N LYS A 86 -14.25 20.51 -25.49
CA LYS A 86 -13.33 19.38 -25.42
C LYS A 86 -14.01 18.06 -25.76
N GLU A 87 -15.18 17.79 -25.19
CA GLU A 87 -15.77 16.46 -25.23
C GLU A 87 -16.83 16.31 -26.31
N ASP A 88 -17.60 17.36 -26.59
CA ASP A 88 -18.73 17.26 -27.51
C ASP A 88 -19.13 18.58 -28.15
N LYS A 89 -18.31 19.07 -29.08
CA LYS A 89 -18.46 20.39 -29.67
C LYS A 89 -19.83 20.64 -30.34
N ARG A 90 -20.61 19.59 -30.65
CA ARG A 90 -21.95 19.68 -31.21
C ARG A 90 -23.02 19.12 -30.27
N PHE A 91 -22.77 19.25 -28.97
CA PHE A 91 -23.64 18.70 -27.93
C PHE A 91 -25.09 19.10 -28.10
N TYR A 92 -25.35 20.35 -28.46
CA TYR A 92 -26.71 20.87 -28.66
C TYR A 92 -27.35 20.51 -30.02
N ASP A 93 -26.57 19.94 -30.97
CA ASP A 93 -27.01 19.69 -32.34
C ASP A 93 -27.44 18.25 -32.61
N HIS A 94 -27.23 17.33 -31.68
CA HIS A 94 -27.55 15.90 -31.86
C HIS A 94 -28.49 15.37 -30.78
N ASN A 95 -29.03 14.16 -30.98
CA ASN A 95 -29.95 13.48 -30.08
C ASN A 95 -29.29 12.18 -29.51
N GLY A 96 -28.30 12.31 -28.62
CA GLY A 96 -27.64 11.23 -27.91
C GLY A 96 -26.37 10.69 -28.58
N PHE A 97 -26.27 10.75 -29.91
CA PHE A 97 -25.06 10.36 -30.64
C PHE A 97 -24.85 11.23 -31.89
N ASP A 98 -23.58 11.42 -32.23
CA ASP A 98 -23.18 12.28 -33.35
C ASP A 98 -22.63 11.45 -34.51
N ILE A 99 -23.44 11.27 -35.53
CA ILE A 99 -23.08 10.49 -36.72
C ILE A 99 -21.89 11.13 -37.46
N ILE A 100 -21.85 12.44 -37.58
CA ILE A 100 -20.79 13.14 -38.32
C ILE A 100 -19.46 12.97 -37.61
N ARG A 101 -19.46 13.06 -36.27
CA ARG A 101 -18.27 12.82 -35.44
C ARG A 101 -17.81 11.38 -35.51
N ILE A 102 -18.70 10.40 -35.49
CA ILE A 102 -18.38 8.97 -35.65
C ILE A 102 -17.69 8.72 -36.98
N PHE A 103 -18.20 9.26 -38.10
CA PHE A 103 -17.57 9.13 -39.42
C PHE A 103 -16.24 9.89 -39.51
N GLY A 104 -16.12 11.07 -38.89
CA GLY A 104 -14.89 11.85 -38.81
C GLY A 104 -13.78 11.10 -38.08
N ALA A 105 -14.09 10.61 -36.89
CA ALA A 105 -13.17 9.82 -36.07
C ALA A 105 -12.74 8.51 -36.80
N PHE A 106 -13.67 7.83 -37.45
CA PHE A 106 -13.37 6.63 -38.24
C PHE A 106 -12.40 6.94 -39.39
N LYS A 107 -12.61 8.03 -40.12
CA LYS A 107 -11.73 8.47 -41.22
C LYS A 107 -10.34 8.82 -40.68
N ASN A 108 -10.25 9.60 -39.60
CA ASN A 108 -8.99 10.05 -39.02
C ASN A 108 -8.19 8.87 -38.44
N ASN A 109 -8.82 7.98 -37.73
CA ASN A 109 -8.20 6.76 -37.18
C ASN A 109 -7.73 5.80 -38.31
N LEU A 110 -8.49 5.72 -39.43
CA LEU A 110 -8.07 4.91 -40.59
C LEU A 110 -6.87 5.50 -41.30
N LEU A 111 -6.77 6.83 -41.40
CA LEU A 111 -5.66 7.53 -42.05
C LEU A 111 -4.40 7.54 -41.21
N SER A 112 -4.51 7.62 -39.88
CA SER A 112 -3.38 7.64 -38.94
C SER A 112 -2.84 6.24 -38.60
N GLY A 113 -3.66 5.18 -38.80
CA GLY A 113 -3.32 3.82 -38.37
C GLY A 113 -3.43 3.60 -36.84
N GLU A 114 -3.77 4.63 -36.09
CA GLU A 114 -3.91 4.61 -34.63
C GLU A 114 -5.24 5.27 -34.20
N VAL A 115 -5.68 5.00 -32.94
CA VAL A 115 -6.89 5.64 -32.41
C VAL A 115 -6.53 7.04 -31.89
N VAL A 116 -6.66 8.02 -32.78
CA VAL A 116 -6.28 9.43 -32.50
C VAL A 116 -7.48 10.24 -31.99
N GLU A 117 -8.71 9.89 -32.34
CA GLU A 117 -9.91 10.67 -32.01
C GLU A 117 -11.05 9.79 -31.47
N GLY A 118 -11.67 10.22 -30.37
CA GLY A 118 -12.84 9.59 -29.76
C GLY A 118 -14.17 10.15 -30.33
N GLY A 119 -15.06 9.26 -30.78
CA GLY A 119 -16.36 9.63 -31.36
C GLY A 119 -17.54 9.58 -30.38
N SER A 120 -17.32 9.53 -29.05
CA SER A 120 -18.41 9.45 -28.06
C SER A 120 -18.90 10.84 -27.68
N THR A 121 -20.23 10.98 -27.50
CA THR A 121 -20.88 12.20 -27.01
C THR A 121 -20.89 12.27 -25.49
N ILE A 122 -21.17 13.44 -24.89
CA ILE A 122 -21.40 13.62 -23.44
C ILE A 122 -22.50 12.65 -22.95
N SER A 123 -23.61 12.55 -23.67
CA SER A 123 -24.72 11.62 -23.34
C SER A 123 -24.26 10.15 -23.32
N GLN A 124 -23.41 9.74 -24.28
CA GLN A 124 -22.84 8.40 -24.30
C GLN A 124 -21.84 8.17 -23.17
N GLN A 125 -21.08 9.19 -22.77
CA GLN A 125 -20.15 9.10 -21.65
C GLN A 125 -20.91 9.00 -20.32
N LEU A 126 -21.99 9.75 -20.14
CA LEU A 126 -22.85 9.64 -18.97
C LEU A 126 -23.42 8.21 -18.85
N ILE A 127 -24.00 7.68 -19.92
CA ILE A 127 -24.51 6.28 -19.97
C ILE A 127 -23.39 5.26 -19.72
N LYS A 128 -22.20 5.47 -20.27
CA LYS A 128 -21.04 4.62 -20.01
C LYS A 128 -20.70 4.56 -18.52
N ASN A 129 -20.74 5.67 -17.84
CA ASN A 129 -20.36 5.78 -16.44
C ASN A 129 -21.45 5.26 -15.48
N THR A 130 -22.73 5.25 -15.91
CA THR A 130 -23.88 4.97 -15.05
C THR A 130 -24.59 3.64 -15.34
N HIS A 131 -24.52 3.13 -16.58
CA HIS A 131 -25.34 1.98 -17.04
C HIS A 131 -24.54 0.85 -17.67
N THR A 132 -23.24 1.01 -17.94
CA THR A 132 -22.45 -0.03 -18.62
C THR A 132 -21.18 -0.38 -17.85
N ASN A 133 -20.69 -1.60 -18.07
CA ASN A 133 -19.42 -2.07 -17.46
C ASN A 133 -18.19 -1.56 -18.26
N SER A 134 -17.00 -1.83 -17.73
CA SER A 134 -15.72 -1.40 -18.30
C SER A 134 -15.25 -2.20 -19.54
N GLU A 135 -15.96 -3.28 -19.92
CA GLU A 135 -15.57 -4.13 -21.06
C GLU A 135 -15.64 -3.38 -22.40
N ARG A 136 -14.57 -3.46 -23.20
CA ARG A 136 -14.50 -2.83 -24.52
C ARG A 136 -15.12 -3.73 -25.60
N THR A 137 -16.46 -3.81 -25.66
CA THR A 137 -17.19 -4.64 -26.64
C THR A 137 -18.07 -3.81 -27.56
N LEU A 138 -18.30 -4.32 -28.79
CA LEU A 138 -19.27 -3.71 -29.72
C LEU A 138 -20.68 -3.69 -29.12
N LYS A 139 -21.06 -4.73 -28.40
CA LYS A 139 -22.34 -4.84 -27.70
C LYS A 139 -22.52 -3.66 -26.74
N ARG A 140 -21.54 -3.36 -25.91
CA ARG A 140 -21.58 -2.21 -25.01
C ARG A 140 -21.79 -0.91 -25.80
N LYS A 141 -21.03 -0.69 -26.89
CA LYS A 141 -21.13 0.56 -27.67
C LYS A 141 -22.51 0.75 -28.31
N LEU A 142 -23.12 -0.32 -28.78
CA LEU A 142 -24.50 -0.26 -29.28
C LEU A 142 -25.52 0.02 -28.17
N THR A 143 -25.29 -0.53 -26.98
CA THR A 143 -26.11 -0.24 -25.79
C THR A 143 -25.96 1.24 -25.36
N GLU A 144 -24.74 1.79 -25.32
CA GLU A 144 -24.50 3.20 -25.06
C GLU A 144 -25.26 4.12 -26.01
N ILE A 145 -25.25 3.82 -27.34
CA ILE A 145 -25.95 4.60 -28.34
C ILE A 145 -27.47 4.56 -28.10
N LYS A 146 -28.02 3.37 -27.82
CA LYS A 146 -29.47 3.24 -27.55
C LYS A 146 -29.88 4.03 -26.31
N LEU A 147 -29.18 3.81 -25.19
CA LEU A 147 -29.53 4.45 -23.93
C LEU A 147 -29.29 5.96 -23.95
N ALA A 148 -28.24 6.45 -24.63
CA ALA A 148 -28.04 7.88 -24.85
C ALA A 148 -29.17 8.53 -25.66
N SER A 149 -29.69 7.82 -26.67
CA SER A 149 -30.88 8.30 -27.41
C SER A 149 -32.17 8.25 -26.57
N GLU A 150 -32.29 7.31 -25.62
CA GLU A 150 -33.42 7.29 -24.68
C GLU A 150 -33.26 8.40 -23.63
N LEU A 151 -32.03 8.66 -23.15
CA LEU A 151 -31.72 9.73 -22.24
C LEU A 151 -32.16 11.09 -22.78
N GLU A 152 -31.78 11.44 -24.00
CA GLU A 152 -32.10 12.72 -24.62
C GLU A 152 -33.59 12.89 -25.04
N LYS A 153 -34.40 11.83 -24.93
CA LYS A 153 -35.85 11.93 -25.02
C LYS A 153 -36.53 12.29 -23.72
N ASN A 154 -35.90 11.99 -22.59
CA ASN A 154 -36.48 12.12 -21.27
C ASN A 154 -35.91 13.31 -20.47
N TYR A 155 -34.72 13.79 -20.82
CA TYR A 155 -34.00 14.85 -20.15
C TYR A 155 -33.53 15.93 -21.12
N THR A 156 -33.48 17.19 -20.68
CA THR A 156 -32.93 18.31 -21.44
C THR A 156 -31.43 18.22 -21.57
N LYS A 157 -30.84 18.96 -22.47
CA LYS A 157 -29.38 19.05 -22.61
C LYS A 157 -28.71 19.58 -21.33
N GLU A 158 -29.33 20.54 -20.67
CA GLU A 158 -28.89 21.13 -19.41
C GLU A 158 -28.88 20.09 -18.28
N GLU A 159 -29.97 19.32 -18.15
CA GLU A 159 -30.06 18.25 -17.15
C GLU A 159 -29.00 17.15 -17.41
N ILE A 160 -28.78 16.77 -18.67
CA ILE A 160 -27.77 15.78 -19.05
C ILE A 160 -26.37 16.29 -18.73
N LEU A 161 -26.07 17.56 -19.00
CA LEU A 161 -24.77 18.16 -18.72
C LEU A 161 -24.53 18.30 -17.21
N GLU A 162 -25.56 18.68 -16.44
CA GLU A 162 -25.52 18.72 -14.98
C GLU A 162 -25.18 17.34 -14.41
N MET A 163 -25.91 16.30 -14.81
CA MET A 163 -25.65 14.91 -14.40
C MET A 163 -24.24 14.46 -14.81
N TYR A 164 -23.78 14.80 -16.01
CA TYR A 164 -22.46 14.46 -16.50
C TYR A 164 -21.36 15.10 -15.64
N LEU A 165 -21.42 16.41 -15.40
CA LEU A 165 -20.43 17.16 -14.64
C LEU A 165 -20.37 16.71 -13.18
N ASN A 166 -21.47 16.24 -12.62
CA ASN A 166 -21.52 15.71 -11.26
C ASN A 166 -21.07 14.23 -11.15
N THR A 167 -20.94 13.49 -12.28
CA THR A 167 -20.63 12.05 -12.25
C THR A 167 -19.27 11.67 -12.82
N ILE A 168 -18.65 12.54 -13.61
CA ILE A 168 -17.36 12.18 -14.24
C ILE A 168 -16.23 12.08 -13.25
N TYR A 169 -15.29 11.18 -13.56
CA TYR A 169 -14.09 10.93 -12.77
C TYR A 169 -12.96 11.90 -13.13
N PHE A 170 -12.40 12.57 -12.13
CA PHE A 170 -11.31 13.55 -12.29
C PHE A 170 -9.93 13.05 -11.79
N GLY A 171 -9.80 11.79 -11.39
CA GLY A 171 -8.58 11.28 -10.75
C GLY A 171 -8.67 11.35 -9.23
N ASN A 172 -7.71 10.70 -8.52
CA ASN A 172 -7.65 10.68 -7.05
C ASN A 172 -8.97 10.31 -6.36
N ASN A 173 -9.71 9.34 -6.90
CA ASN A 173 -11.06 8.95 -6.45
C ASN A 173 -12.06 10.12 -6.36
N CYS A 174 -11.80 11.16 -7.12
CA CYS A 174 -12.64 12.35 -7.17
C CYS A 174 -13.63 12.25 -8.32
N TYR A 175 -14.90 12.28 -7.99
CA TYR A 175 -16.02 12.30 -8.93
C TYR A 175 -16.80 13.61 -8.78
N GLY A 176 -17.20 14.19 -9.91
CA GLY A 176 -17.91 15.45 -9.97
C GLY A 176 -17.02 16.69 -9.92
N ILE A 177 -17.47 17.73 -10.62
CA ILE A 177 -16.70 18.97 -10.84
C ILE A 177 -16.51 19.77 -9.56
N GLN A 178 -17.50 19.81 -8.67
CA GLN A 178 -17.40 20.49 -7.38
C GLN A 178 -16.31 19.86 -6.53
N SER A 179 -16.27 18.53 -6.50
CA SER A 179 -15.25 17.78 -5.81
C SER A 179 -13.86 18.01 -6.39
N ALA A 180 -13.75 18.04 -7.72
CA ALA A 180 -12.49 18.29 -8.40
C ALA A 180 -11.97 19.71 -8.15
N SER A 181 -12.85 20.71 -8.13
CA SER A 181 -12.51 22.10 -7.82
C SER A 181 -11.93 22.23 -6.40
N LEU A 182 -12.62 21.64 -5.42
CA LEU A 182 -12.14 21.61 -4.04
C LEU A 182 -10.81 20.87 -3.92
N LEU A 183 -10.69 19.71 -4.59
CA LEU A 183 -9.48 18.89 -4.56
C LEU A 183 -8.27 19.63 -5.12
N TYR A 184 -8.39 20.15 -6.34
CA TYR A 184 -7.23 20.65 -7.07
C TYR A 184 -6.95 22.13 -6.79
N PHE A 185 -7.97 22.93 -6.46
CA PHE A 185 -7.84 24.40 -6.31
C PHE A 185 -8.30 24.95 -4.97
N ASN A 186 -8.86 24.10 -4.08
CA ASN A 186 -9.38 24.50 -2.77
C ASN A 186 -10.42 25.63 -2.83
N LYS A 187 -11.29 25.60 -3.85
CA LYS A 187 -12.39 26.55 -4.04
C LYS A 187 -13.62 25.85 -4.61
N CYS A 188 -14.79 26.48 -4.50
CA CYS A 188 -16.02 25.97 -5.09
C CYS A 188 -15.98 26.03 -6.62
N ALA A 189 -16.75 25.18 -7.29
CA ALA A 189 -16.69 25.09 -8.75
C ALA A 189 -17.31 26.32 -9.47
N ASP A 190 -18.15 27.09 -8.79
CA ASP A 190 -18.66 28.38 -9.25
C ASP A 190 -17.58 29.50 -9.26
N GLU A 191 -16.49 29.28 -8.51
CA GLU A 191 -15.36 30.20 -8.42
C GLU A 191 -14.21 29.87 -9.38
N LEU A 192 -14.37 28.81 -10.21
CA LEU A 192 -13.33 28.38 -11.15
C LEU A 192 -13.04 29.48 -12.18
N THR A 193 -11.76 29.75 -12.41
CA THR A 193 -11.32 30.62 -13.50
C THR A 193 -11.41 29.90 -14.87
N LEU A 194 -11.24 30.64 -15.96
CA LEU A 194 -11.14 30.06 -17.29
C LEU A 194 -9.98 29.06 -17.40
N ALA A 195 -8.83 29.39 -16.84
CA ALA A 195 -7.66 28.50 -16.86
C ALA A 195 -7.90 27.21 -16.07
N GLU A 196 -8.47 27.29 -14.87
CA GLU A 196 -8.79 26.14 -14.03
C GLU A 196 -9.88 25.25 -14.67
N SER A 197 -10.93 25.87 -15.22
CA SER A 197 -11.99 25.15 -15.96
C SER A 197 -11.44 24.38 -17.16
N ALA A 198 -10.55 25.01 -17.93
CA ALA A 198 -9.90 24.37 -19.07
C ALA A 198 -8.96 23.23 -18.62
N MET A 199 -8.27 23.38 -17.49
CA MET A 199 -7.45 22.30 -16.93
C MET A 199 -8.31 21.11 -16.53
N LEU A 200 -9.40 21.31 -15.77
CA LEU A 200 -10.32 20.22 -15.40
C LEU A 200 -10.88 19.51 -16.63
N ALA A 201 -11.33 20.23 -17.63
CA ALA A 201 -11.82 19.64 -18.89
C ALA A 201 -10.70 18.90 -19.66
N GLY A 202 -9.45 19.30 -19.49
CA GLY A 202 -8.28 18.67 -20.13
C GLY A 202 -7.94 17.29 -19.55
N ILE A 203 -8.08 17.14 -18.25
CA ILE A 203 -7.61 15.93 -17.54
C ILE A 203 -8.57 14.74 -17.65
N ILE A 204 -9.85 14.94 -17.93
CA ILE A 204 -10.86 13.87 -17.92
C ILE A 204 -10.65 12.77 -18.97
N SER A 205 -9.86 13.03 -20.01
CA SER A 205 -9.53 12.01 -21.02
C SER A 205 -8.68 10.85 -20.48
N ALA A 206 -7.82 11.10 -19.47
CA ALA A 206 -7.02 10.12 -18.76
C ALA A 206 -6.71 10.62 -17.33
N PRO A 207 -7.71 10.68 -16.43
CA PRO A 207 -7.64 11.39 -15.17
C PRO A 207 -6.52 10.91 -14.23
N SER A 208 -6.21 9.62 -14.26
CA SER A 208 -5.11 9.06 -13.46
C SER A 208 -3.72 9.45 -13.98
N SER A 209 -3.59 9.65 -15.31
CA SER A 209 -2.33 10.01 -15.96
C SER A 209 -2.12 11.52 -16.07
N TYR A 210 -3.19 12.31 -16.17
CA TYR A 210 -3.16 13.76 -16.33
C TYR A 210 -3.47 14.50 -15.01
N ASN A 211 -3.30 13.82 -13.90
CA ASN A 211 -3.58 14.31 -12.56
C ASN A 211 -2.65 15.51 -12.21
N PRO A 212 -3.17 16.70 -11.93
CA PRO A 212 -2.36 17.89 -11.66
C PRO A 212 -1.47 17.77 -10.42
N ILE A 213 -1.84 16.95 -9.44
CA ILE A 213 -1.04 16.72 -8.23
C ILE A 213 0.20 15.86 -8.56
N VAL A 214 0.05 14.91 -9.51
CA VAL A 214 1.10 13.97 -9.90
C VAL A 214 1.98 14.53 -11.02
N ASP A 215 1.35 15.13 -12.06
CA ASP A 215 2.01 15.67 -13.24
C ASP A 215 1.34 16.97 -13.69
N ALA A 216 1.74 18.06 -13.02
CA ALA A 216 1.20 19.39 -13.30
C ALA A 216 1.52 19.86 -14.75
N GLU A 217 2.69 19.49 -15.29
CA GLU A 217 3.10 19.92 -16.63
C GLU A 217 2.18 19.32 -17.71
N THR A 218 1.87 18.02 -17.57
CA THR A 218 0.91 17.37 -18.47
C THR A 218 -0.50 17.97 -18.31
N ALA A 219 -0.97 18.22 -17.10
CA ALA A 219 -2.27 18.85 -16.85
C ALA A 219 -2.36 20.25 -17.50
N ILE A 220 -1.33 21.08 -17.33
CA ILE A 220 -1.20 22.39 -17.98
C ILE A 220 -1.24 22.26 -19.50
N SER A 221 -0.49 21.33 -20.06
CA SER A 221 -0.48 21.07 -21.52
C SER A 221 -1.88 20.71 -22.05
N LYS A 222 -2.63 19.87 -21.30
CA LYS A 222 -4.00 19.49 -21.67
C LYS A 222 -4.99 20.64 -21.52
N GLY A 223 -4.85 21.47 -20.48
CA GLY A 223 -5.64 22.68 -20.32
C GLY A 223 -5.42 23.69 -21.46
N LYS A 224 -4.17 23.94 -21.87
CA LYS A 224 -3.85 24.79 -23.03
C LYS A 224 -4.49 24.30 -24.33
N LEU A 225 -4.55 22.96 -24.52
CA LEU A 225 -5.28 22.37 -25.65
C LEU A 225 -6.78 22.72 -25.59
N VAL A 226 -7.41 22.63 -24.41
CA VAL A 226 -8.82 23.01 -24.24
C VAL A 226 -9.04 24.49 -24.56
N LEU A 227 -8.20 25.38 -24.06
CA LEU A 227 -8.30 26.81 -24.40
C LEU A 227 -8.21 27.05 -25.90
N THR A 228 -7.37 26.30 -26.61
CA THR A 228 -7.29 26.37 -28.07
C THR A 228 -8.59 25.91 -28.74
N LEU A 229 -9.18 24.83 -28.26
CA LEU A 229 -10.47 24.34 -28.79
C LEU A 229 -11.62 25.34 -28.49
N MET A 230 -11.60 26.02 -27.34
CA MET A 230 -12.59 27.03 -26.99
C MET A 230 -12.50 28.26 -27.91
N GLU A 231 -11.28 28.70 -28.21
CA GLU A 231 -11.05 29.81 -29.18
C GLU A 231 -11.49 29.41 -30.59
N GLU A 232 -11.08 28.25 -31.09
CA GLU A 232 -11.48 27.74 -32.41
C GLU A 232 -12.99 27.60 -32.58
N GLN A 233 -13.72 27.37 -31.47
CA GLN A 233 -15.16 27.23 -31.46
C GLN A 233 -15.91 28.55 -31.14
N GLY A 234 -15.16 29.62 -30.90
CA GLY A 234 -15.71 30.95 -30.65
C GLY A 234 -16.29 31.18 -29.25
N TYR A 235 -15.96 30.31 -28.29
CA TYR A 235 -16.37 30.48 -26.88
C TYR A 235 -15.55 31.53 -26.15
N ILE A 236 -14.32 31.74 -26.57
CA ILE A 236 -13.41 32.78 -26.01
C ILE A 236 -12.66 33.50 -27.14
N SER A 237 -12.25 34.71 -26.88
CA SER A 237 -11.39 35.50 -27.74
C SER A 237 -9.92 35.07 -27.63
N GLN A 238 -9.08 35.51 -28.58
CA GLN A 238 -7.63 35.30 -28.53
C GLN A 238 -7.00 35.98 -27.30
N GLU A 239 -7.51 37.11 -26.88
CA GLU A 239 -7.06 37.85 -25.70
C GLU A 239 -7.33 37.06 -24.41
N GLU A 240 -8.55 36.57 -24.21
CA GLU A 240 -8.95 35.71 -23.07
C GLU A 240 -8.13 34.46 -23.03
N LYS A 241 -7.90 33.80 -24.17
CA LYS A 241 -7.01 32.61 -24.27
C LYS A 241 -5.60 32.97 -23.79
N SER A 242 -5.04 34.08 -24.25
CA SER A 242 -3.66 34.47 -23.88
C SER A 242 -3.53 34.70 -22.38
N LEU A 243 -4.50 35.40 -21.78
CA LEU A 243 -4.54 35.61 -20.33
C LEU A 243 -4.69 34.32 -19.55
N ALA A 244 -5.56 33.41 -20.00
CA ALA A 244 -5.76 32.13 -19.35
C ALA A 244 -4.54 31.20 -19.48
N VAL A 245 -3.80 31.27 -20.57
CA VAL A 245 -2.54 30.52 -20.74
C VAL A 245 -1.48 31.02 -19.77
N ASP A 246 -1.33 32.32 -19.59
CA ASP A 246 -0.41 32.93 -18.63
C ASP A 246 -0.80 32.55 -17.18
N GLU A 247 -2.09 32.68 -16.84
CA GLU A 247 -2.61 32.23 -15.54
C GLU A 247 -2.33 30.75 -15.29
N MET A 248 -2.53 29.89 -16.29
CA MET A 248 -2.35 28.44 -16.17
C MET A 248 -0.92 28.05 -15.83
N GLU A 249 0.09 28.80 -16.29
CA GLU A 249 1.49 28.57 -15.95
C GLU A 249 1.81 28.87 -14.48
N HIS A 250 0.96 29.68 -13.83
CA HIS A 250 1.11 30.10 -12.44
C HIS A 250 0.04 29.51 -11.51
N ILE A 251 -0.81 28.59 -12.01
CA ILE A 251 -1.86 27.95 -11.19
C ILE A 251 -1.25 27.27 -9.96
N SER A 252 -1.76 27.65 -8.80
CA SER A 252 -1.44 26.98 -7.54
C SER A 252 -2.28 25.73 -7.39
N ILE A 253 -1.69 24.56 -7.69
CA ILE A 253 -2.33 23.27 -7.40
C ILE A 253 -2.31 23.03 -5.90
N ASN A 254 -3.47 22.77 -5.32
CA ASN A 254 -3.61 22.42 -3.93
C ASN A 254 -3.03 21.04 -3.65
N LYS A 255 -1.75 21.01 -3.26
CA LYS A 255 -1.04 19.77 -2.88
C LYS A 255 -1.37 19.32 -1.45
N SER A 256 -2.01 20.17 -0.67
CA SER A 256 -2.38 19.93 0.72
C SER A 256 -3.84 19.49 0.89
N SER A 257 -4.55 19.16 -0.19
CA SER A 257 -5.90 18.64 -0.07
C SER A 257 -5.84 17.25 0.59
N THR A 258 -6.12 17.23 1.87
CA THR A 258 -6.21 16.05 2.72
C THR A 258 -7.51 15.27 2.44
N ASN A 259 -7.77 14.95 1.19
CA ASN A 259 -8.92 14.10 0.84
C ASN A 259 -8.65 12.61 1.14
N PHE A 260 -7.49 12.30 1.76
CA PHE A 260 -7.12 10.93 2.16
C PHE A 260 -7.42 9.89 1.07
N SER A 261 -7.27 10.30 -0.19
CA SER A 261 -7.78 9.57 -1.36
C SER A 261 -7.21 8.15 -1.47
N SER A 262 -5.95 7.97 -1.12
CA SER A 262 -5.32 6.65 -1.10
C SER A 262 -5.92 5.78 0.00
N TYR A 263 -6.01 6.29 1.23
CA TYR A 263 -6.61 5.57 2.35
C TYR A 263 -8.06 5.17 2.05
N MET A 264 -8.85 6.11 1.52
CA MET A 264 -10.26 5.86 1.17
C MET A 264 -10.44 4.84 0.06
N SER A 265 -9.56 4.85 -0.96
CA SER A 265 -9.57 3.83 -2.01
C SER A 265 -9.43 2.42 -1.44
N TYR A 266 -8.50 2.25 -0.51
CA TYR A 266 -8.27 0.95 0.12
C TYR A 266 -9.43 0.55 1.02
N ALA A 267 -10.01 1.50 1.76
CA ALA A 267 -11.21 1.26 2.57
C ALA A 267 -12.42 0.86 1.71
N ILE A 268 -12.62 1.50 0.55
CA ILE A 268 -13.68 1.12 -0.42
C ILE A 268 -13.45 -0.31 -0.93
N LYS A 269 -12.22 -0.62 -1.34
CA LYS A 269 -11.89 -1.96 -1.83
C LYS A 269 -12.16 -3.02 -0.76
N GLU A 270 -11.70 -2.79 0.47
CA GLU A 270 -11.95 -3.69 1.60
C GLU A 270 -13.46 -3.81 1.89
N ALA A 271 -14.22 -2.71 1.82
CA ALA A 271 -15.67 -2.75 1.99
C ALA A 271 -16.36 -3.61 0.92
N CYS A 272 -15.92 -3.48 -0.34
CA CYS A 272 -16.42 -4.32 -1.43
C CYS A 272 -16.11 -5.80 -1.19
N ASP A 273 -14.91 -6.12 -0.75
CA ASP A 273 -14.48 -7.50 -0.43
C ASP A 273 -15.32 -8.07 0.74
N ILE A 274 -15.52 -7.29 1.81
CA ILE A 274 -16.36 -7.68 2.95
C ILE A 274 -17.81 -7.95 2.54
N LEU A 275 -18.37 -7.10 1.67
CA LEU A 275 -19.74 -7.22 1.19
C LEU A 275 -19.90 -8.26 0.07
N GLY A 276 -18.80 -8.79 -0.47
CA GLY A 276 -18.81 -9.74 -1.59
C GLY A 276 -19.31 -9.13 -2.90
N VAL A 277 -19.08 -7.82 -3.12
CA VAL A 277 -19.52 -7.07 -4.30
C VAL A 277 -18.32 -6.51 -5.07
N LYS A 278 -18.48 -6.27 -6.37
CA LYS A 278 -17.42 -5.63 -7.17
C LYS A 278 -17.33 -4.12 -6.95
N GLU A 279 -18.47 -3.50 -6.68
CA GLU A 279 -18.63 -2.06 -6.45
C GLU A 279 -19.67 -1.86 -5.35
N LEU A 280 -19.54 -0.79 -4.56
CA LEU A 280 -20.51 -0.47 -3.52
C LEU A 280 -21.89 -0.19 -4.14
N PRO A 281 -23.00 -0.55 -3.46
CA PRO A 281 -24.34 -0.28 -3.94
C PRO A 281 -24.54 1.23 -4.14
N THR A 282 -24.98 1.62 -5.34
CA THR A 282 -25.23 3.02 -5.69
C THR A 282 -26.67 3.46 -5.37
N ASP A 283 -27.57 2.48 -5.28
CA ASP A 283 -29.01 2.64 -4.95
C ASP A 283 -29.30 2.72 -3.45
N LYS A 284 -28.28 2.63 -2.57
CA LYS A 284 -28.39 2.60 -1.12
C LYS A 284 -27.46 3.57 -0.44
N LYS A 285 -27.88 4.12 0.69
CA LYS A 285 -26.98 4.91 1.53
C LYS A 285 -25.99 4.00 2.25
N VAL A 286 -24.71 4.06 1.86
CA VAL A 286 -23.62 3.30 2.48
C VAL A 286 -22.82 4.24 3.38
N THR A 287 -22.66 3.91 4.65
CA THR A 287 -21.78 4.60 5.58
C THR A 287 -20.67 3.65 6.00
N ILE A 288 -19.41 4.02 5.73
CA ILE A 288 -18.22 3.26 6.10
C ILE A 288 -17.55 3.99 7.26
N LYS A 289 -17.57 3.40 8.44
CA LYS A 289 -16.78 3.87 9.57
C LYS A 289 -15.41 3.25 9.51
N THR A 290 -14.37 4.09 9.46
CA THR A 290 -12.98 3.67 9.35
C THR A 290 -12.21 3.95 10.63
N TYR A 291 -11.03 3.34 10.76
CA TYR A 291 -10.07 3.63 11.84
C TYR A 291 -9.20 4.86 11.57
N LEU A 292 -9.44 5.60 10.51
CA LEU A 292 -8.62 6.75 10.10
C LEU A 292 -8.43 7.78 11.21
N ASP A 293 -7.19 8.07 11.54
CA ASP A 293 -6.78 9.28 12.23
C ASP A 293 -6.42 10.34 11.18
N GLN A 294 -7.31 11.33 11.02
CA GLN A 294 -7.20 12.34 9.98
C GLN A 294 -5.94 13.21 10.14
N GLU A 295 -5.56 13.54 11.38
CA GLU A 295 -4.41 14.38 11.66
C GLU A 295 -3.10 13.65 11.36
N LEU A 296 -2.99 12.40 11.80
CA LEU A 296 -1.83 11.55 11.52
C LEU A 296 -1.68 11.26 10.03
N GLN A 297 -2.79 10.96 9.34
CA GLN A 297 -2.79 10.73 7.88
C GLN A 297 -2.30 11.96 7.13
N ALA A 298 -2.84 13.14 7.47
CA ALA A 298 -2.41 14.41 6.87
C ALA A 298 -0.91 14.65 7.06
N LYS A 299 -0.40 14.39 8.26
CA LYS A 299 1.03 14.51 8.56
C LYS A 299 1.87 13.50 7.79
N ALA A 300 1.43 12.26 7.64
CA ALA A 300 2.13 11.25 6.85
C ALA A 300 2.20 11.66 5.36
N GLU A 301 1.12 12.16 4.79
CA GLU A 301 1.08 12.67 3.42
C GLU A 301 1.97 13.91 3.23
N GLU A 302 1.93 14.87 4.17
CA GLU A 302 2.82 16.03 4.19
C GLU A 302 4.30 15.61 4.17
N MET A 303 4.68 14.66 5.01
CA MET A 303 6.05 14.15 5.11
C MET A 303 6.51 13.46 3.81
N ILE A 304 5.63 12.74 3.14
CA ILE A 304 5.94 12.13 1.84
C ILE A 304 6.12 13.18 0.75
N ASN A 305 5.24 14.18 0.73
CA ASN A 305 5.26 15.27 -0.26
C ASN A 305 6.46 16.22 -0.07
N SER A 306 6.96 16.40 1.17
CA SER A 306 8.16 17.20 1.44
C SER A 306 9.42 16.66 0.79
N LYS A 307 9.45 15.35 0.48
CA LYS A 307 10.60 14.62 -0.06
C LYS A 307 11.83 14.58 0.86
N ASP A 308 11.71 14.98 2.14
CA ASP A 308 12.82 14.99 3.10
C ASP A 308 13.30 13.57 3.47
N TYR A 309 12.47 12.56 3.20
CA TYR A 309 12.71 11.16 3.56
C TYR A 309 13.12 10.28 2.38
N ILE A 310 13.34 10.87 1.21
CA ILE A 310 13.77 10.17 0.01
C ILE A 310 14.92 10.92 -0.66
N ILE A 311 15.86 10.18 -1.25
CA ILE A 311 16.98 10.74 -2.01
C ILE A 311 17.00 10.08 -3.38
N LYS A 312 17.10 10.88 -4.43
CA LYS A 312 17.31 10.40 -5.79
C LYS A 312 18.62 9.62 -5.88
N ASN A 313 18.60 8.55 -6.65
CA ASN A 313 19.82 7.81 -6.95
C ASN A 313 20.75 8.59 -7.91
N ASN A 314 21.89 8.03 -8.24
CA ASN A 314 22.88 8.66 -9.12
C ASN A 314 22.36 8.91 -10.56
N LEU A 315 21.25 8.28 -10.94
CA LEU A 315 20.56 8.48 -12.23
C LEU A 315 19.44 9.52 -12.15
N GLY A 316 19.25 10.14 -11.00
CA GLY A 316 18.17 11.10 -10.77
C GLY A 316 16.80 10.47 -10.51
N ILE A 317 16.73 9.12 -10.36
CA ILE A 317 15.48 8.40 -10.09
C ILE A 317 15.11 8.56 -8.60
N GLU A 318 13.89 9.00 -8.37
CA GLU A 318 13.30 9.15 -7.05
C GLU A 318 12.70 7.81 -6.60
N PRO A 319 13.02 7.31 -5.39
CA PRO A 319 12.43 6.07 -4.90
C PRO A 319 10.97 6.27 -4.45
N ASP A 320 10.21 5.19 -4.47
CA ASP A 320 8.90 5.12 -3.87
C ASP A 320 9.00 4.97 -2.34
N ILE A 321 7.98 5.44 -1.63
CA ILE A 321 7.83 5.28 -0.18
C ILE A 321 6.41 4.79 0.13
N ALA A 322 6.29 3.89 1.10
CA ALA A 322 5.02 3.46 1.66
C ALA A 322 5.13 3.36 3.18
N SER A 323 4.09 3.80 3.87
CA SER A 323 4.01 3.72 5.33
C SER A 323 2.61 3.35 5.78
N VAL A 324 2.55 2.56 6.85
CA VAL A 324 1.31 2.17 7.54
C VAL A 324 1.48 2.35 9.03
N VAL A 325 0.42 2.83 9.69
CA VAL A 325 0.33 2.88 11.15
C VAL A 325 -0.94 2.16 11.58
N ILE A 326 -0.78 1.23 12.53
CA ILE A 326 -1.86 0.38 13.05
C ILE A 326 -2.03 0.63 14.54
N ASP A 327 -3.27 0.79 14.99
CA ASP A 327 -3.64 0.70 16.40
C ASP A 327 -3.57 -0.77 16.86
N ASN A 328 -2.72 -1.05 17.83
CA ASN A 328 -2.46 -2.42 18.25
C ASN A 328 -3.66 -3.08 18.94
N ASP A 329 -4.53 -2.33 19.58
CA ASP A 329 -5.68 -2.88 20.33
C ASP A 329 -6.77 -3.37 19.37
N SER A 330 -7.11 -2.57 18.36
CA SER A 330 -8.17 -2.87 17.38
C SER A 330 -7.72 -3.61 16.13
N GLY A 331 -6.42 -3.51 15.78
CA GLY A 331 -5.90 -3.90 14.46
C GLY A 331 -6.26 -2.89 13.36
N GLY A 332 -6.84 -1.75 13.75
CA GLY A 332 -7.27 -0.71 12.82
C GLY A 332 -6.09 0.03 12.19
N ILE A 333 -6.11 0.17 10.86
CA ILE A 333 -5.14 0.99 10.13
C ILE A 333 -5.55 2.44 10.32
N ILE A 334 -4.79 3.19 11.12
CA ILE A 334 -5.09 4.60 11.45
C ILE A 334 -4.46 5.59 10.48
N ALA A 335 -3.38 5.18 9.77
CA ALA A 335 -2.81 5.94 8.67
C ALA A 335 -2.17 5.00 7.66
N PHE A 336 -2.30 5.35 6.37
CA PHE A 336 -1.69 4.62 5.25
C PHE A 336 -1.36 5.62 4.13
N ALA A 337 -0.08 5.84 3.89
CA ALA A 337 0.37 6.84 2.94
C ALA A 337 1.55 6.35 2.08
N GLY A 338 1.64 6.85 0.86
CA GLY A 338 2.75 6.56 -0.05
C GLY A 338 2.65 7.34 -1.36
N ASN A 339 3.72 7.32 -2.15
CA ASN A 339 3.84 8.07 -3.40
C ASN A 339 3.98 7.19 -4.65
N SER A 340 3.84 5.87 -4.52
CA SER A 340 3.97 4.96 -5.66
C SER A 340 2.77 5.04 -6.60
N LYS A 341 3.02 4.89 -7.90
CA LYS A 341 1.97 4.68 -8.92
C LYS A 341 1.38 3.27 -8.90
N TYR A 342 1.94 2.36 -8.12
CA TYR A 342 1.43 1.01 -7.93
C TYR A 342 0.50 0.94 -6.72
N ASN A 343 -0.35 -0.07 -6.70
CA ASN A 343 -1.19 -0.36 -5.54
C ASN A 343 -0.31 -0.80 -4.36
N LEU A 344 -0.10 0.10 -3.40
CA LEU A 344 0.78 -0.13 -2.26
C LEU A 344 0.30 -1.25 -1.33
N MET A 345 -1.01 -1.56 -1.33
CA MET A 345 -1.57 -2.68 -0.55
C MET A 345 -1.20 -4.04 -1.13
N GLU A 346 -0.96 -4.10 -2.43
CA GLU A 346 -0.61 -5.32 -3.15
C GLU A 346 0.88 -5.38 -3.50
N LEU A 347 1.60 -4.27 -3.33
CA LEU A 347 3.02 -4.19 -3.65
C LEU A 347 3.81 -5.05 -2.67
N ARG A 348 4.36 -6.15 -3.18
CA ARG A 348 5.19 -7.08 -2.41
C ARG A 348 6.67 -6.76 -2.63
N ARG A 349 7.41 -6.61 -1.54
CA ARG A 349 8.84 -6.27 -1.55
C ARG A 349 9.61 -7.16 -0.58
N GLN A 350 10.90 -7.33 -0.84
CA GLN A 350 11.77 -8.14 0.02
C GLN A 350 11.87 -7.50 1.42
N PRO A 351 11.40 -8.16 2.49
CA PRO A 351 11.39 -7.59 3.84
C PRO A 351 12.78 -7.43 4.45
N ALA A 352 13.79 -8.03 3.84
CA ALA A 352 15.14 -8.04 4.36
C ALA A 352 15.17 -8.48 5.85
N SER A 353 16.05 -7.91 6.65
CA SER A 353 16.18 -8.29 8.06
C SER A 353 15.01 -7.93 8.97
N THR A 354 13.96 -7.25 8.48
CA THR A 354 12.76 -7.01 9.28
C THR A 354 11.94 -8.27 9.51
N ILE A 355 12.13 -9.31 8.70
CA ILE A 355 11.44 -10.58 8.90
C ILE A 355 12.03 -11.43 10.05
N LYS A 356 13.30 -11.21 10.44
CA LYS A 356 14.01 -12.03 11.40
C LYS A 356 13.30 -12.21 12.76
N PRO A 357 12.68 -11.18 13.37
CA PRO A 357 11.96 -11.37 14.63
C PRO A 357 10.84 -12.38 14.54
N ILE A 358 10.11 -12.40 13.42
CA ILE A 358 8.93 -13.26 13.22
C ILE A 358 9.34 -14.64 12.70
N LEU A 359 10.23 -14.71 11.72
CA LEU A 359 10.55 -15.97 11.05
C LEU A 359 11.67 -16.77 11.73
N VAL A 360 12.54 -16.09 12.49
CA VAL A 360 13.75 -16.71 13.05
C VAL A 360 13.75 -16.68 14.57
N TYR A 361 13.77 -15.49 15.16
CA TYR A 361 14.00 -15.34 16.60
C TYR A 361 12.78 -15.75 17.44
N GLY A 362 11.57 -15.42 17.01
CA GLY A 362 10.33 -15.85 17.65
C GLY A 362 10.22 -17.37 17.75
N PRO A 363 10.29 -18.10 16.64
CA PRO A 363 10.28 -19.56 16.66
C PRO A 363 11.42 -20.19 17.48
N ALA A 364 12.64 -19.62 17.43
CA ALA A 364 13.77 -20.10 18.21
C ALA A 364 13.51 -19.97 19.72
N ILE A 365 12.93 -18.86 20.17
CA ILE A 365 12.57 -18.65 21.58
C ILE A 365 11.37 -19.50 22.00
N GLU A 366 10.35 -19.63 21.12
CA GLU A 366 9.12 -20.36 21.45
C GLU A 366 9.34 -21.88 21.49
N TYR A 367 10.08 -22.43 20.52
CA TYR A 367 10.18 -23.86 20.31
C TYR A 367 11.50 -24.51 20.75
N ASN A 368 12.61 -23.73 20.76
CA ASN A 368 13.96 -24.21 21.03
C ASN A 368 14.58 -23.62 22.30
N ASP A 369 13.75 -22.97 23.16
CA ASP A 369 14.13 -22.43 24.46
C ASP A 369 15.29 -21.40 24.45
N TYR A 370 15.52 -20.74 23.31
CA TYR A 370 16.51 -19.66 23.26
C TYR A 370 16.11 -18.49 24.16
N VAL A 371 17.13 -17.88 24.78
CA VAL A 371 17.00 -16.71 25.63
C VAL A 371 17.96 -15.62 25.16
N PRO A 372 17.78 -14.35 25.56
CA PRO A 372 18.60 -13.25 25.04
C PRO A 372 20.10 -13.44 25.18
N CYS A 373 20.60 -14.13 26.22
CA CYS A 373 22.00 -14.47 26.39
C CYS A 373 22.45 -15.77 25.71
N SER A 374 21.58 -16.52 25.05
CA SER A 374 21.98 -17.73 24.33
C SER A 374 23.07 -17.42 23.31
N LEU A 375 24.18 -18.19 23.38
CA LEU A 375 25.34 -17.97 22.53
C LEU A 375 25.21 -18.70 21.20
N ILE A 376 25.45 -17.99 20.12
CA ILE A 376 25.45 -18.52 18.75
C ILE A 376 26.80 -18.18 18.11
N LEU A 377 27.46 -19.18 17.55
CA LEU A 377 28.75 -19.01 16.89
C LEU A 377 28.57 -18.38 15.49
N ASP A 378 29.05 -17.13 15.34
CA ASP A 378 29.08 -16.40 14.08
C ASP A 378 30.42 -16.66 13.36
N GLU A 379 30.40 -17.56 12.41
CA GLU A 379 31.53 -18.02 11.61
C GLU A 379 31.07 -18.33 10.17
N PRO A 380 31.98 -18.42 9.17
CA PRO A 380 31.61 -18.85 7.83
C PRO A 380 30.86 -20.17 7.84
N ILE A 381 29.75 -20.24 7.10
CA ILE A 381 28.93 -21.46 6.97
C ILE A 381 28.68 -21.79 5.50
N ASN A 382 28.45 -23.06 5.25
CA ASN A 382 27.87 -23.55 4.02
C ASN A 382 26.88 -24.66 4.39
N ILE A 383 25.59 -24.40 4.20
CA ILE A 383 24.52 -25.35 4.49
C ILE A 383 23.85 -25.67 3.15
N ASP A 384 24.03 -26.90 2.67
CA ASP A 384 23.48 -27.40 1.40
C ASP A 384 23.77 -26.47 0.19
N GLY A 385 24.98 -25.89 0.15
CA GLY A 385 25.41 -24.95 -0.88
C GLY A 385 25.07 -23.49 -0.63
N TYR A 386 24.27 -23.18 0.39
CA TYR A 386 23.98 -21.81 0.79
C TYR A 386 25.01 -21.27 1.76
N ALA A 387 25.80 -20.27 1.33
CA ALA A 387 26.91 -19.69 2.06
C ALA A 387 26.73 -18.15 2.20
N PRO A 388 25.85 -17.67 3.09
CA PRO A 388 25.61 -16.25 3.29
C PRO A 388 26.76 -15.57 4.02
N HIS A 389 26.80 -14.22 3.92
CA HIS A 389 27.75 -13.37 4.65
C HIS A 389 27.02 -12.37 5.53
N ASN A 390 27.67 -11.92 6.61
CA ASN A 390 27.22 -10.74 7.33
C ASN A 390 27.37 -9.48 6.45
N ALA A 391 26.49 -8.50 6.63
CA ALA A 391 26.54 -7.24 5.89
C ALA A 391 27.86 -6.48 6.05
N THR A 392 28.53 -6.66 7.19
CA THR A 392 29.86 -6.09 7.50
C THR A 392 31.01 -6.88 6.89
N LYS A 393 30.76 -8.08 6.35
CA LYS A 393 31.75 -9.08 5.94
C LYS A 393 32.68 -9.54 7.08
N LEU A 394 32.34 -9.24 8.34
CA LEU A 394 33.05 -9.66 9.53
C LEU A 394 32.30 -10.79 10.23
N TYR A 395 33.06 -11.63 10.96
CA TYR A 395 32.52 -12.69 11.81
C TYR A 395 32.93 -12.40 13.25
N TYR A 396 31.98 -12.58 14.18
CA TYR A 396 32.15 -12.11 15.56
C TYR A 396 32.40 -13.23 16.57
N GLY A 397 32.50 -14.49 16.14
CA GLY A 397 32.62 -15.64 17.02
C GLY A 397 31.36 -15.88 17.85
N TYR A 398 31.50 -16.30 19.09
CA TYR A 398 30.35 -16.49 19.98
C TYR A 398 29.73 -15.17 20.38
N THR A 399 28.50 -14.95 20.00
CA THR A 399 27.68 -13.76 20.26
C THR A 399 26.36 -14.14 20.89
N SER A 400 25.82 -13.29 21.77
CA SER A 400 24.51 -13.51 22.36
C SER A 400 23.36 -13.37 21.28
N LEU A 401 22.23 -13.98 21.52
CA LEU A 401 21.04 -13.76 20.71
C LEU A 401 20.69 -12.27 20.67
N ARG A 402 20.76 -11.56 21.82
CA ARG A 402 20.57 -10.11 21.91
C ARG A 402 21.51 -9.35 20.99
N ASP A 403 22.82 -9.63 21.02
CA ASP A 403 23.79 -8.98 20.15
C ASP A 403 23.51 -9.22 18.68
N ASN A 404 23.07 -10.43 18.32
CA ASN A 404 22.70 -10.80 16.96
C ASN A 404 21.45 -10.04 16.48
N VAL A 405 20.46 -9.83 17.35
CA VAL A 405 19.27 -9.01 17.06
C VAL A 405 19.68 -7.55 16.89
N VAL A 406 20.50 -7.00 17.80
CA VAL A 406 20.97 -5.60 17.81
C VAL A 406 21.80 -5.24 16.58
N ARG A 407 22.74 -6.10 16.22
CA ARG A 407 23.62 -5.95 15.05
C ARG A 407 22.97 -6.39 13.75
N SER A 408 21.88 -7.16 13.85
CA SER A 408 21.19 -7.75 12.70
C SER A 408 22.07 -8.70 11.89
N THR A 409 22.92 -9.51 12.55
CA THR A 409 23.84 -10.48 11.91
C THR A 409 23.07 -11.49 11.08
N ASN A 410 23.68 -11.96 9.99
CA ASN A 410 23.04 -12.87 9.05
C ASN A 410 23.30 -14.35 9.39
N ILE A 411 24.55 -14.69 9.68
CA ILE A 411 24.96 -16.08 9.91
C ILE A 411 24.20 -16.71 11.09
N PRO A 412 24.14 -16.09 12.28
CA PRO A 412 23.34 -16.60 13.38
C PRO A 412 21.86 -16.77 13.05
N ALA A 413 21.28 -15.86 12.26
CA ALA A 413 19.89 -15.97 11.85
C ALA A 413 19.64 -17.20 10.96
N VAL A 414 20.54 -17.47 10.01
CA VAL A 414 20.44 -18.65 9.14
C VAL A 414 20.64 -19.94 9.93
N LYS A 415 21.61 -19.99 10.86
CA LYS A 415 21.79 -21.15 11.75
C LYS A 415 20.54 -21.44 12.59
N LEU A 416 19.94 -20.41 13.18
CA LEU A 416 18.72 -20.55 13.97
C LEU A 416 17.53 -21.04 13.13
N LEU A 417 17.33 -20.49 11.91
CA LEU A 417 16.27 -20.96 11.03
C LEU A 417 16.46 -22.43 10.67
N ASN A 418 17.69 -22.82 10.35
CA ASN A 418 18.01 -24.22 10.04
C ASN A 418 17.72 -25.16 11.22
N GLU A 419 18.05 -24.72 12.45
CA GLU A 419 17.79 -25.49 13.68
C GLU A 419 16.30 -25.59 14.02
N VAL A 420 15.54 -24.51 13.88
CA VAL A 420 14.07 -24.51 14.06
C VAL A 420 13.40 -25.35 12.99
N GLY A 421 13.91 -25.32 11.78
CA GLY A 421 13.36 -25.96 10.59
C GLY A 421 12.34 -25.07 9.85
N LEU A 422 12.47 -25.04 8.51
CA LEU A 422 11.70 -24.18 7.62
C LEU A 422 10.18 -24.29 7.85
N SER A 423 9.65 -25.50 7.94
CA SER A 423 8.20 -25.73 8.07
C SER A 423 7.63 -25.10 9.35
N LYS A 424 8.29 -25.28 10.49
CA LYS A 424 7.85 -24.70 11.77
C LYS A 424 7.95 -23.18 11.76
N ALA A 425 9.04 -22.64 11.22
CA ALA A 425 9.27 -21.22 11.15
C ALA A 425 8.27 -20.53 10.21
N LYS A 426 8.00 -21.09 9.03
CA LYS A 426 6.98 -20.60 8.12
C LYS A 426 5.61 -20.62 8.75
N HIS A 427 5.21 -21.74 9.35
CA HIS A 427 3.92 -21.85 10.05
C HIS A 427 3.73 -20.77 11.12
N PHE A 428 4.77 -20.52 11.93
CA PHE A 428 4.74 -19.45 12.94
C PHE A 428 4.54 -18.05 12.29
N ALA A 429 5.23 -17.77 11.20
CA ALA A 429 5.11 -16.51 10.49
C ALA A 429 3.76 -16.35 9.77
N GLU A 430 3.22 -17.44 9.19
CA GLU A 430 1.89 -17.49 8.58
C GLU A 430 0.78 -17.18 9.57
N GLN A 431 0.88 -17.72 10.80
CA GLN A 431 -0.06 -17.39 11.87
C GLN A 431 0.03 -15.92 12.29
N SER A 432 1.12 -15.22 11.98
CA SER A 432 1.30 -13.77 12.18
C SER A 432 0.90 -12.93 10.94
N GLY A 433 0.29 -13.54 9.92
CA GLY A 433 -0.21 -12.84 8.74
C GLY A 433 0.78 -12.72 7.57
N ILE A 434 1.96 -13.36 7.63
CA ILE A 434 2.90 -13.40 6.50
C ILE A 434 2.45 -14.45 5.49
N VAL A 435 2.46 -14.09 4.20
CA VAL A 435 2.13 -14.99 3.11
C VAL A 435 3.39 -15.38 2.35
N PHE A 436 3.63 -16.68 2.21
CA PHE A 436 4.77 -17.23 1.46
C PHE A 436 4.35 -17.76 0.10
N SER A 437 5.24 -17.62 -0.89
CA SER A 437 5.15 -18.39 -2.13
C SER A 437 5.45 -19.87 -1.85
N PRO A 438 4.88 -20.81 -2.64
CA PRO A 438 5.29 -22.22 -2.59
C PRO A 438 6.79 -22.43 -2.81
N ASP A 439 7.44 -21.50 -3.55
CA ASP A 439 8.87 -21.57 -3.86
C ASP A 439 9.78 -21.04 -2.72
N ASP A 440 9.21 -20.48 -1.65
CA ASP A 440 9.94 -20.04 -0.47
C ASP A 440 10.36 -21.24 0.41
N ASN A 441 11.22 -22.11 -0.11
CA ASN A 441 11.65 -23.35 0.50
C ASN A 441 13.17 -23.44 0.71
N ASN A 442 13.84 -22.33 1.00
CA ASN A 442 15.28 -22.30 1.23
C ASN A 442 15.64 -21.38 2.40
N LEU A 443 16.88 -21.49 2.89
CA LEU A 443 17.35 -20.72 4.05
C LEU A 443 17.54 -19.22 3.78
N ALA A 444 17.48 -18.75 2.53
CA ALA A 444 17.59 -17.32 2.23
C ALA A 444 16.41 -16.51 2.81
N ILE A 445 15.26 -17.16 3.06
CA ILE A 445 14.11 -16.52 3.70
C ILE A 445 14.44 -16.01 5.12
N ALA A 446 15.43 -16.58 5.82
CA ALA A 446 15.93 -16.06 7.11
C ALA A 446 16.39 -14.60 7.01
N LEU A 447 16.85 -14.20 5.85
CA LEU A 447 17.39 -12.87 5.57
C LEU A 447 16.39 -11.98 4.80
N GLY A 448 15.20 -12.52 4.53
CA GLY A 448 14.15 -11.83 3.75
C GLY A 448 14.27 -12.02 2.24
N GLY A 449 15.03 -13.02 1.77
CA GLY A 449 15.11 -13.41 0.36
C GLY A 449 13.90 -14.26 -0.04
N PHE A 450 12.74 -13.65 -0.18
CA PHE A 450 11.49 -14.29 -0.58
C PHE A 450 11.33 -14.26 -2.10
N THR A 451 10.54 -15.16 -2.65
CA THR A 451 10.21 -15.17 -4.08
C THR A 451 9.45 -13.90 -4.48
N GLU A 452 8.37 -13.60 -3.77
CA GLU A 452 7.54 -12.42 -4.05
C GLU A 452 7.78 -11.27 -3.07
N GLY A 453 8.13 -11.55 -1.82
CA GLY A 453 8.25 -10.57 -0.75
C GLY A 453 6.99 -10.47 0.12
N VAL A 454 6.85 -9.35 0.83
CA VAL A 454 5.71 -9.05 1.71
C VAL A 454 5.15 -7.67 1.40
N THR A 455 3.88 -7.42 1.75
CA THR A 455 3.29 -6.08 1.74
C THR A 455 3.65 -5.35 3.04
N VAL A 456 3.50 -4.01 3.04
CA VAL A 456 3.72 -3.20 4.27
C VAL A 456 2.72 -3.58 5.37
N THR A 457 1.50 -3.95 5.00
CA THR A 457 0.43 -4.36 5.94
C THR A 457 0.63 -5.75 6.51
N GLU A 458 1.09 -6.73 5.73
CA GLU A 458 1.46 -8.06 6.23
C GLU A 458 2.58 -7.95 7.27
N LEU A 459 3.64 -7.20 6.94
CA LEU A 459 4.73 -6.98 7.88
C LEU A 459 4.24 -6.26 9.14
N ALA A 460 3.39 -5.23 9.02
CA ALA A 460 2.84 -4.51 10.15
C ALA A 460 2.00 -5.42 11.06
N GLY A 461 1.09 -6.23 10.52
CA GLY A 461 0.31 -7.20 11.27
C GLY A 461 1.16 -8.20 12.05
N SER A 462 2.29 -8.62 11.48
CA SER A 462 3.24 -9.50 12.16
C SER A 462 3.91 -8.83 13.36
N TYR A 463 4.21 -7.54 13.28
CA TYR A 463 4.75 -6.76 14.41
C TYR A 463 3.68 -6.39 15.45
N VAL A 464 2.45 -6.13 15.02
CA VAL A 464 1.29 -6.00 15.93
C VAL A 464 1.16 -7.26 16.78
N THR A 465 1.42 -8.45 16.22
CA THR A 465 1.41 -9.71 16.99
C THR A 465 2.38 -9.69 18.16
N ILE A 466 3.61 -9.19 17.97
CA ILE A 466 4.58 -9.05 19.06
C ILE A 466 4.10 -8.02 20.07
N ALA A 467 3.67 -6.83 19.60
CA ALA A 467 3.22 -5.73 20.45
C ALA A 467 2.04 -6.14 21.34
N ARG A 468 1.14 -7.01 20.86
CA ARG A 468 -0.03 -7.58 21.56
C ARG A 468 0.32 -8.78 22.46
N GLY A 469 1.58 -8.96 22.85
CA GLY A 469 1.97 -10.08 23.69
C GLY A 469 1.77 -11.46 23.04
N GLY A 470 1.94 -11.54 21.72
CA GLY A 470 1.91 -12.77 20.94
C GLY A 470 0.55 -13.14 20.34
N SER A 471 -0.36 -12.20 20.23
CA SER A 471 -1.70 -12.42 19.66
C SER A 471 -1.91 -11.64 18.38
N TYR A 472 -2.08 -12.34 17.26
CA TYR A 472 -2.35 -11.74 15.94
C TYR A 472 -3.77 -11.21 15.85
N ILE A 473 -3.93 -10.08 15.21
CA ILE A 473 -5.19 -9.53 14.73
C ILE A 473 -5.00 -9.07 13.29
N GLN A 474 -6.00 -9.34 12.44
CA GLN A 474 -5.97 -8.92 11.04
C GLN A 474 -6.02 -7.39 10.93
N PRO A 475 -5.03 -6.75 10.28
CA PRO A 475 -5.13 -5.33 9.95
C PRO A 475 -6.33 -5.02 9.06
N THR A 476 -7.04 -3.93 9.35
CA THR A 476 -8.23 -3.50 8.59
C THR A 476 -8.39 -1.99 8.59
N PHE A 477 -8.92 -1.43 7.50
CA PHE A 477 -9.33 -0.03 7.42
C PHE A 477 -10.68 0.22 8.07
N ILE A 478 -11.55 -0.81 8.19
CA ILE A 478 -12.98 -0.69 8.45
C ILE A 478 -13.33 -1.11 9.86
N GLU A 479 -13.98 -0.19 10.61
CA GLU A 479 -14.61 -0.50 11.89
C GLU A 479 -16.01 -1.08 11.68
N SER A 480 -16.84 -0.43 10.83
CA SER A 480 -18.18 -0.93 10.53
C SER A 480 -18.69 -0.42 9.17
N ILE A 481 -19.68 -1.13 8.62
CA ILE A 481 -20.41 -0.73 7.40
C ILE A 481 -21.90 -0.71 7.74
N THR A 482 -22.55 0.40 7.39
CA THR A 482 -23.99 0.60 7.54
C THR A 482 -24.61 0.82 6.17
N ILE A 483 -25.70 0.12 5.85
CA ILE A 483 -26.47 0.29 4.62
C ILE A 483 -27.91 0.67 5.00
N ASP A 484 -28.41 1.81 4.50
CA ASP A 484 -29.74 2.34 4.78
C ASP A 484 -30.04 2.43 6.29
N GLY A 485 -29.04 2.85 7.08
CA GLY A 485 -29.15 2.96 8.54
C GLY A 485 -29.04 1.64 9.30
N LYS A 486 -28.89 0.49 8.61
CA LYS A 486 -28.68 -0.81 9.25
C LYS A 486 -27.22 -1.21 9.20
N VAL A 487 -26.61 -1.51 10.36
CA VAL A 487 -25.26 -2.07 10.43
C VAL A 487 -25.26 -3.45 9.81
N VAL A 488 -24.47 -3.64 8.74
CA VAL A 488 -24.32 -4.91 8.01
C VAL A 488 -22.99 -5.59 8.31
N TYR A 489 -22.01 -4.83 8.79
CA TYR A 489 -20.70 -5.34 9.21
C TYR A 489 -20.17 -4.54 10.40
N THR A 490 -19.55 -5.23 11.33
CA THR A 490 -18.70 -4.65 12.39
C THR A 490 -17.47 -5.52 12.50
N ASN A 491 -16.28 -4.90 12.55
CA ASN A 491 -15.02 -5.63 12.69
C ASN A 491 -15.07 -6.53 13.93
N PRO A 492 -14.98 -7.86 13.78
CA PRO A 492 -15.10 -8.80 14.89
C PRO A 492 -13.90 -8.78 15.84
N GLN A 493 -12.83 -8.05 15.52
CA GLN A 493 -11.57 -7.98 16.27
C GLN A 493 -11.05 -9.37 16.69
N LYS A 494 -11.22 -10.35 15.80
CA LYS A 494 -10.82 -11.74 16.06
C LYS A 494 -9.33 -11.83 16.25
N SER A 495 -8.90 -12.37 17.39
CA SER A 495 -7.50 -12.53 17.74
C SER A 495 -7.11 -14.00 17.81
N THR A 496 -5.91 -14.32 17.31
CA THR A 496 -5.35 -15.69 17.31
C THR A 496 -4.01 -15.68 18.05
N LYS A 497 -3.84 -16.59 19.02
CA LYS A 497 -2.56 -16.73 19.73
C LYS A 497 -1.54 -17.40 18.85
N VAL A 498 -0.37 -16.75 18.65
CA VAL A 498 0.74 -17.22 17.84
C VAL A 498 1.93 -17.65 18.69
N MET A 499 2.24 -16.88 19.74
CA MET A 499 3.35 -17.15 20.65
C MET A 499 2.97 -16.83 22.08
N SER A 500 3.74 -17.33 23.03
CA SER A 500 3.59 -17.01 24.45
C SER A 500 3.85 -15.52 24.73
N SER A 501 3.29 -14.98 25.80
CA SER A 501 3.57 -13.62 26.24
C SER A 501 5.03 -13.43 26.61
N GLU A 502 5.65 -14.48 27.14
CA GLU A 502 7.06 -14.55 27.48
C GLU A 502 7.93 -14.38 26.23
N THR A 503 7.64 -15.12 25.16
CA THR A 503 8.37 -15.00 23.88
C THR A 503 8.20 -13.62 23.28
N ALA A 504 6.98 -13.10 23.24
CA ALA A 504 6.71 -11.75 22.75
C ALA A 504 7.46 -10.67 23.53
N TYR A 505 7.54 -10.81 24.86
CA TYR A 505 8.28 -9.85 25.72
C TYR A 505 9.80 -9.97 25.52
N LEU A 506 10.36 -11.19 25.43
CA LEU A 506 11.77 -11.39 25.15
C LEU A 506 12.19 -10.79 23.79
N LEU A 507 11.37 -10.95 22.77
CA LEU A 507 11.54 -10.28 21.48
C LEU A 507 11.50 -8.77 21.63
N THR A 508 10.49 -8.23 22.31
CA THR A 508 10.31 -6.80 22.55
C THR A 508 11.51 -6.19 23.27
N ASP A 509 12.01 -6.84 24.31
CA ASP A 509 13.16 -6.39 25.09
C ASP A 509 14.44 -6.31 24.24
N MET A 510 14.70 -7.32 23.40
CA MET A 510 15.80 -7.29 22.44
C MET A 510 15.59 -6.22 21.35
N LEU A 511 14.36 -6.00 20.86
CA LEU A 511 14.05 -4.99 19.86
C LEU A 511 14.09 -3.56 20.45
N LYS A 512 13.83 -3.39 21.73
CA LYS A 512 14.13 -2.13 22.46
C LYS A 512 15.65 -1.86 22.50
N SER A 513 16.47 -2.89 22.64
CA SER A 513 17.93 -2.75 22.52
C SER A 513 18.35 -2.27 21.12
N VAL A 514 17.68 -2.72 20.04
CA VAL A 514 17.90 -2.21 18.67
C VAL A 514 17.59 -0.72 18.57
N ALA A 515 16.48 -0.26 19.17
CA ALA A 515 16.10 1.14 19.20
C ALA A 515 17.05 2.01 20.04
N ASN A 516 17.59 1.46 21.13
CA ASN A 516 18.43 2.23 22.06
C ASN A 516 19.88 2.39 21.58
N TYR A 517 20.49 1.32 21.06
CA TYR A 517 21.92 1.33 20.71
C TYR A 517 22.27 0.50 19.45
N GLY A 518 21.28 -0.13 18.82
CA GLY A 518 21.46 -0.95 17.61
C GLY A 518 21.28 -0.19 16.30
N THR A 519 20.91 -0.94 15.29
CA THR A 519 20.67 -0.41 13.93
C THR A 519 19.53 0.60 13.84
N GLY A 520 18.58 0.54 14.77
CA GLY A 520 17.43 1.46 14.87
C GLY A 520 17.66 2.70 15.75
N ARG A 521 18.88 2.96 16.25
CA ARG A 521 19.15 3.97 17.29
C ARG A 521 18.69 5.41 16.99
N LYS A 522 18.42 5.74 15.72
CA LYS A 522 17.90 7.08 15.36
C LYS A 522 16.51 7.36 15.90
N ILE A 523 15.76 6.33 16.30
CA ILE A 523 14.42 6.48 16.90
C ILE A 523 14.47 6.70 18.43
N LYS A 524 15.63 6.57 19.06
CA LYS A 524 15.80 6.59 20.51
C LYS A 524 15.21 7.83 21.21
N GLU A 525 15.26 8.98 20.53
CA GLU A 525 14.82 10.26 21.10
C GLU A 525 13.30 10.30 21.36
N VAL A 526 12.51 9.46 20.70
CA VAL A 526 11.05 9.37 20.93
C VAL A 526 10.76 8.80 22.33
N GLY A 527 11.54 7.84 22.81
CA GLY A 527 11.42 7.31 24.18
C GLY A 527 11.83 5.86 24.33
N ASN A 528 12.03 5.45 25.59
CA ASN A 528 12.45 4.09 25.93
C ASN A 528 11.35 3.02 25.81
N PHE A 529 10.15 3.42 25.39
CA PHE A 529 9.00 2.54 25.18
C PHE A 529 8.90 1.97 23.76
N ILE A 530 9.86 2.27 22.88
CA ILE A 530 9.84 1.85 21.47
C ILE A 530 10.72 0.64 21.26
N ALA A 531 10.19 -0.35 20.55
CA ALA A 531 10.91 -1.46 19.97
C ALA A 531 11.05 -1.26 18.46
N SER A 532 12.19 -1.61 17.86
CA SER A 532 12.47 -1.33 16.44
C SER A 532 13.27 -2.44 15.78
N LYS A 533 13.08 -2.62 14.48
CA LYS A 533 13.92 -3.45 13.62
C LYS A 533 14.07 -2.79 12.26
N THR A 534 15.30 -2.78 11.76
CA THR A 534 15.64 -2.28 10.44
C THR A 534 15.90 -3.43 9.48
N GLY A 535 15.60 -3.19 8.20
CA GLY A 535 15.91 -4.07 7.08
C GLY A 535 16.53 -3.29 5.93
N THR A 536 17.47 -3.89 5.24
CA THR A 536 18.03 -3.36 3.99
C THR A 536 18.31 -4.56 3.10
N ASN A 537 17.63 -4.60 1.96
CA ASN A 537 17.91 -5.52 0.87
C ASN A 537 18.87 -4.82 -0.09
N ALA A 538 19.99 -5.47 -0.37
CA ALA A 538 21.01 -4.92 -1.25
C ALA A 538 21.53 -5.99 -2.21
N THR A 539 21.80 -5.62 -3.44
CA THR A 539 22.65 -6.36 -4.38
C THR A 539 24.12 -6.07 -4.08
N ASN A 540 25.04 -6.67 -4.85
CA ASN A 540 26.46 -6.36 -4.72
C ASN A 540 26.79 -4.90 -5.06
N GLU A 541 25.90 -4.21 -5.79
CA GLU A 541 26.15 -2.88 -6.33
C GLU A 541 25.32 -1.78 -5.68
N SER A 542 24.14 -2.11 -5.10
CA SER A 542 23.23 -1.07 -4.60
C SER A 542 22.18 -1.57 -3.62
N ASN A 543 21.63 -0.67 -2.81
CA ASN A 543 20.45 -0.91 -2.00
C ASN A 543 19.18 -0.93 -2.88
N MET A 544 18.26 -1.86 -2.60
CA MET A 544 17.01 -2.05 -3.36
C MET A 544 15.77 -1.74 -2.54
N ASP A 545 15.75 -2.17 -1.28
CA ASP A 545 14.66 -1.98 -0.33
C ASP A 545 15.23 -1.58 1.02
N ALA A 546 14.62 -0.59 1.64
CA ALA A 546 14.97 -0.11 2.97
C ALA A 546 13.72 -0.08 3.84
N TRP A 547 13.78 -0.70 5.03
CA TRP A 547 12.64 -0.88 5.91
C TRP A 547 12.93 -0.44 7.33
N ASN A 548 11.94 0.15 7.98
CA ASN A 548 11.87 0.24 9.43
C ASN A 548 10.52 -0.31 9.90
N ALA A 549 10.55 -1.18 10.89
CA ALA A 549 9.41 -1.68 11.61
C ALA A 549 9.59 -1.34 13.09
N SER A 550 8.73 -0.51 13.63
CA SER A 550 8.80 -0.08 15.03
C SER A 550 7.42 -0.10 15.67
N TYR A 551 7.39 -0.33 16.97
CA TYR A 551 6.15 -0.40 17.71
C TYR A 551 6.29 0.02 19.17
N THR A 552 5.17 0.38 19.75
CA THR A 552 4.95 0.66 21.16
C THR A 552 3.87 -0.28 21.71
N THR A 553 3.40 -0.08 22.91
CA THR A 553 2.20 -0.80 23.41
C THR A 553 0.92 -0.42 22.67
N LYS A 554 0.87 0.77 22.03
CA LYS A 554 -0.35 1.31 21.41
C LYS A 554 -0.35 1.22 19.89
N HIS A 555 0.77 1.50 19.25
CA HIS A 555 0.82 1.61 17.78
C HIS A 555 2.00 0.86 17.20
N THR A 556 1.81 0.32 16.01
CA THR A 556 2.84 -0.26 15.16
C THR A 556 2.95 0.58 13.88
N ALA A 557 4.17 1.00 13.53
CA ALA A 557 4.45 1.78 12.33
C ALA A 557 5.51 1.10 11.48
N ILE A 558 5.22 0.96 10.18
CA ILE A 558 6.15 0.46 9.17
C ILE A 558 6.39 1.55 8.14
N CYS A 559 7.64 1.70 7.72
CA CYS A 559 8.00 2.48 6.55
C CYS A 559 8.91 1.65 5.64
N TRP A 560 8.57 1.61 4.38
CA TRP A 560 9.38 1.07 3.29
C TRP A 560 9.74 2.17 2.31
N VAL A 561 10.99 2.13 1.82
CA VAL A 561 11.48 2.94 0.71
C VAL A 561 12.19 2.03 -0.28
N GLY A 562 11.87 2.14 -1.55
CA GLY A 562 12.45 1.31 -2.60
C GLY A 562 12.16 1.82 -3.99
N ASN A 563 12.76 1.21 -5.02
CA ASN A 563 12.50 1.58 -6.39
C ASN A 563 11.64 0.52 -7.08
N THR A 564 10.48 0.93 -7.60
CA THR A 564 9.54 0.04 -8.31
C THR A 564 9.74 0.04 -9.83
N THR A 565 10.54 0.92 -10.38
CA THR A 565 10.68 1.09 -11.84
C THR A 565 11.52 0.02 -12.55
N GLY A 566 12.10 -0.92 -11.84
CA GLY A 566 12.62 -2.20 -12.36
C GLY A 566 13.91 -2.17 -13.18
N ILE A 567 14.23 -1.10 -13.89
CA ILE A 567 15.34 -1.09 -14.86
C ILE A 567 16.69 -0.80 -14.19
N ASP A 568 16.71 0.02 -13.14
CA ASP A 568 17.88 0.31 -12.31
C ASP A 568 17.42 0.47 -10.86
N GLY A 569 16.87 -0.60 -10.29
CA GLY A 569 16.28 -0.65 -8.96
C GLY A 569 17.17 -0.17 -7.81
N SER A 570 18.29 0.46 -8.15
CA SER A 570 19.27 1.00 -7.22
C SER A 570 18.74 2.26 -6.54
N MET A 571 18.79 2.24 -5.22
CA MET A 571 18.66 3.45 -4.41
C MET A 571 20.03 4.08 -4.15
N HIS A 572 20.03 5.31 -3.70
CA HIS A 572 21.24 5.95 -3.20
C HIS A 572 21.84 5.14 -2.03
N ASP A 573 23.17 5.03 -1.93
CA ASP A 573 23.88 4.21 -0.94
C ASP A 573 23.55 4.53 0.52
N THR A 574 23.15 5.78 0.79
CA THR A 574 22.72 6.21 2.12
C THR A 574 21.31 5.80 2.48
N MET A 575 20.50 5.32 1.50
CA MET A 575 19.14 4.88 1.69
C MET A 575 19.15 3.47 2.30
N LYS A 576 19.14 3.39 3.61
CA LYS A 576 19.15 2.14 4.39
C LYS A 576 18.01 2.18 5.41
N GLY A 577 17.57 1.04 5.86
CA GLY A 577 16.54 0.94 6.91
C GLY A 577 16.89 1.73 8.17
N SER A 578 18.18 1.83 8.51
CA SER A 578 18.70 2.61 9.64
C SER A 578 18.76 4.14 9.42
N THR A 579 18.34 4.64 8.25
CA THR A 579 18.40 6.06 7.89
C THR A 579 16.98 6.62 7.69
N TYR A 580 16.56 6.84 6.46
CA TYR A 580 15.33 7.57 6.13
C TYR A 580 14.05 6.86 6.60
N PRO A 581 13.85 5.54 6.42
CA PRO A 581 12.68 4.87 6.96
C PRO A 581 12.59 4.97 8.48
N THR A 582 13.72 4.90 9.20
CA THR A 582 13.75 5.07 10.67
C THR A 582 13.41 6.51 11.07
N LEU A 583 13.89 7.53 10.32
CA LEU A 583 13.57 8.92 10.60
C LEU A 583 12.10 9.24 10.29
N PHE A 584 11.54 8.65 9.24
CA PHE A 584 10.13 8.77 8.92
C PHE A 584 9.24 8.21 10.04
N VAL A 585 9.50 6.97 10.48
CA VAL A 585 8.77 6.34 11.58
C VAL A 585 8.95 7.10 12.89
N LYS A 586 10.17 7.61 13.16
CA LYS A 586 10.44 8.50 14.31
C LYS A 586 9.48 9.68 14.30
N LYS A 587 9.34 10.37 13.16
CA LYS A 587 8.48 11.55 13.04
C LYS A 587 7.01 11.23 13.18
N LEU A 588 6.55 10.07 12.69
CA LEU A 588 5.19 9.59 12.92
C LEU A 588 4.90 9.42 14.41
N PHE A 589 5.80 8.78 15.17
CA PHE A 589 5.62 8.60 16.61
C PHE A 589 5.73 9.93 17.39
N GLU A 590 6.59 10.85 16.98
CA GLU A 590 6.62 12.20 17.55
C GLU A 590 5.27 12.92 17.38
N ASN A 591 4.65 12.80 16.19
CA ASN A 591 3.32 13.39 15.94
C ASN A 591 2.21 12.68 16.74
N LEU A 592 2.30 11.35 16.93
CA LEU A 592 1.32 10.58 17.68
C LEU A 592 1.34 10.87 19.18
N TYR A 593 2.52 11.07 19.75
CA TYR A 593 2.64 11.06 21.20
C TYR A 593 2.82 12.45 21.81
N ASN A 594 3.41 13.41 21.09
CA ASN A 594 3.69 14.75 21.63
C ASN A 594 4.07 14.68 23.13
N ASP A 595 3.12 15.03 24.02
CA ASP A 595 3.30 14.98 25.48
C ASP A 595 2.66 13.74 26.15
N ASN A 596 2.01 12.85 25.37
CA ASN A 596 1.26 11.68 25.87
C ASN A 596 1.95 10.36 25.50
N ASN A 597 3.09 10.09 26.10
CA ASN A 597 3.82 8.85 25.86
C ASN A 597 3.01 7.62 26.30
N PRO A 598 3.01 6.51 25.50
CA PRO A 598 2.40 5.27 25.92
C PRO A 598 3.17 4.63 27.07
N GLU A 599 2.47 3.77 27.83
CA GLU A 599 3.12 2.98 28.88
C GLU A 599 4.19 2.05 28.29
N ASN A 600 5.18 1.70 29.11
CA ASN A 600 6.12 0.64 28.77
C ASN A 600 5.46 -0.72 28.74
N PHE A 601 6.04 -1.64 27.97
CA PHE A 601 5.63 -3.04 27.96
C PHE A 601 5.76 -3.66 29.37
N LYS A 602 4.70 -4.33 29.81
CA LYS A 602 4.66 -5.00 31.12
C LYS A 602 5.26 -6.40 31.00
N MET A 603 6.23 -6.70 31.85
CA MET A 603 6.89 -8.01 31.88
C MET A 603 5.89 -9.07 32.39
N PRO A 604 5.69 -10.19 31.68
CA PRO A 604 4.88 -11.32 32.15
C PRO A 604 5.49 -11.96 33.40
N SER A 605 4.63 -12.53 34.24
CA SER A 605 5.06 -13.22 35.49
C SER A 605 5.91 -14.48 35.24
N GLY A 606 5.85 -15.03 34.02
CA GLY A 606 6.66 -16.17 33.61
C GLY A 606 8.13 -15.84 33.28
N LEU A 607 8.55 -14.58 33.43
CA LEU A 607 9.93 -14.12 33.19
C LEU A 607 10.58 -13.61 34.47
N ALA A 608 11.93 -13.75 34.55
CA ALA A 608 12.73 -13.20 35.63
C ALA A 608 14.03 -12.64 35.08
N TYR A 609 14.52 -11.52 35.70
CA TYR A 609 15.88 -11.08 35.52
C TYR A 609 16.79 -11.93 36.40
N VAL A 610 17.83 -12.49 35.82
CA VAL A 610 18.76 -13.40 36.47
C VAL A 610 20.18 -12.91 36.25
N GLN A 611 20.97 -12.97 37.30
CA GLN A 611 22.43 -12.70 37.22
C GLN A 611 23.16 -13.99 36.82
N ILE A 612 23.91 -13.93 35.73
CA ILE A 612 24.78 -15.03 35.28
C ILE A 612 26.25 -14.68 35.47
N ASP A 613 27.10 -15.70 35.65
CA ASP A 613 28.52 -15.54 35.79
C ASP A 613 29.16 -15.04 34.50
N LYS A 614 29.72 -13.81 34.53
CA LYS A 614 30.29 -13.15 33.36
C LYS A 614 31.55 -13.85 32.86
N SER A 615 32.38 -14.37 33.77
CA SER A 615 33.64 -15.02 33.42
C SER A 615 33.39 -16.33 32.67
N GLU A 616 32.49 -17.17 33.18
CA GLU A 616 32.09 -18.41 32.52
C GLU A 616 31.42 -18.16 31.17
N TYR A 617 30.55 -17.13 31.11
CA TYR A 617 29.85 -16.72 29.90
C TYR A 617 30.84 -16.27 28.81
N GLN A 618 31.79 -15.38 29.13
CA GLN A 618 32.72 -14.80 28.16
C GLN A 618 33.88 -15.71 27.77
N LYS A 619 34.43 -16.44 28.74
CA LYS A 619 35.66 -17.25 28.52
C LYS A 619 35.34 -18.69 28.10
N ASN A 620 34.33 -19.28 28.74
CA ASN A 620 34.02 -20.70 28.59
C ASN A 620 32.76 -20.94 27.76
N HIS A 621 32.06 -19.86 27.31
CA HIS A 621 30.83 -19.89 26.53
C HIS A 621 29.72 -20.71 27.20
N LYS A 622 29.64 -20.66 28.55
CA LYS A 622 28.67 -21.38 29.37
C LYS A 622 27.79 -20.42 30.14
N ILE A 623 26.51 -20.73 30.22
CA ILE A 623 25.56 -19.92 30.98
C ILE A 623 25.33 -20.61 32.33
N TYR A 624 25.89 -20.02 33.40
CA TYR A 624 25.65 -20.44 34.76
C TYR A 624 25.06 -19.28 35.57
N LEU A 625 24.18 -19.61 36.52
CA LEU A 625 23.72 -18.68 37.52
C LEU A 625 24.94 -18.17 38.34
N ALA A 626 25.00 -16.88 38.54
CA ALA A 626 26.01 -16.29 39.40
C ALA A 626 25.86 -16.79 40.84
N ASP A 627 26.98 -17.07 41.51
CA ASP A 627 27.08 -17.47 42.91
C ASP A 627 28.07 -16.59 43.70
N GLU A 628 28.33 -16.94 44.94
CA GLU A 628 29.27 -16.22 45.86
C GLU A 628 30.73 -16.10 45.33
N ASN A 629 31.09 -16.94 44.34
CA ASN A 629 32.43 -16.96 43.74
C ASN A 629 32.47 -16.17 42.42
N SER A 630 31.34 -15.69 41.90
CA SER A 630 31.26 -14.93 40.67
C SER A 630 31.79 -13.50 40.89
N ILE A 631 32.94 -13.16 40.30
CA ILE A 631 33.58 -11.86 40.42
C ILE A 631 32.79 -10.75 39.74
N GLU A 632 32.23 -11.05 38.56
CA GLU A 632 31.42 -10.14 37.77
C GLU A 632 30.18 -10.87 37.26
N THR A 633 29.08 -10.13 37.14
CA THR A 633 27.80 -10.68 36.68
C THR A 633 27.26 -9.93 35.46
N ILE A 634 26.41 -10.60 34.68
CA ILE A 634 25.59 -10.02 33.66
C ILE A 634 24.14 -10.29 34.04
N THR A 635 23.30 -9.27 34.03
CA THR A 635 21.85 -9.43 34.24
C THR A 635 21.14 -9.65 32.92
N GLU A 636 20.41 -10.75 32.83
CA GLU A 636 19.66 -11.05 31.60
C GLU A 636 18.29 -11.70 31.92
N LEU A 637 17.38 -11.68 30.92
CA LEU A 637 16.02 -12.22 31.04
C LEU A 637 15.95 -13.71 30.72
N PHE A 638 15.25 -14.44 31.56
CA PHE A 638 14.98 -15.87 31.39
C PHE A 638 13.49 -16.18 31.56
N LYS A 639 13.00 -17.21 30.87
CA LYS A 639 11.75 -17.86 31.30
C LYS A 639 11.98 -18.48 32.68
N SER A 640 11.09 -18.23 33.64
CA SER A 640 11.25 -18.69 35.04
C SER A 640 11.41 -20.23 35.16
N SER A 641 10.86 -20.96 34.19
CA SER A 641 11.02 -22.42 34.07
C SER A 641 12.36 -22.87 33.48
N LYS A 642 13.22 -21.94 33.02
CA LYS A 642 14.46 -22.21 32.28
C LYS A 642 15.65 -21.43 32.85
N ILE A 643 15.61 -21.08 34.14
CA ILE A 643 16.74 -20.45 34.83
C ILE A 643 17.91 -21.44 34.86
N PRO A 644 19.15 -21.00 34.50
CA PRO A 644 20.31 -21.89 34.51
C PRO A 644 20.67 -22.34 35.93
N MET A 645 21.38 -23.44 36.05
CA MET A 645 21.94 -23.88 37.33
C MET A 645 23.21 -23.11 37.64
N THR A 646 23.61 -23.11 38.91
CA THR A 646 24.94 -22.67 39.36
C THR A 646 26.03 -23.58 38.82
N LYS A 647 27.25 -23.06 38.68
CA LYS A 647 28.41 -23.87 38.29
C LYS A 647 28.61 -25.02 39.29
N PRO A 648 28.78 -26.26 38.83
CA PRO A 648 29.11 -27.38 39.73
C PRO A 648 30.38 -27.09 40.54
N LYS A 649 30.34 -27.29 41.85
CA LYS A 649 31.53 -27.11 42.71
C LYS A 649 32.59 -28.12 42.30
N GLU A 650 33.83 -27.68 42.08
CA GLU A 650 35.01 -28.54 41.73
C GLU A 650 35.37 -29.59 42.77
N ILE A 651 34.73 -29.63 43.94
CA ILE A 651 35.00 -30.47 45.07
C ILE A 651 34.90 -31.96 44.75
N GLU A 652 34.00 -32.38 43.88
CA GLU A 652 33.84 -33.80 43.53
C GLU A 652 34.94 -34.35 42.61
N THR A 653 35.60 -33.53 41.81
CA THR A 653 36.67 -33.97 40.90
C THR A 653 38.01 -34.20 41.60
N LYS A 654 38.34 -33.36 42.60
CA LYS A 654 39.56 -33.58 43.40
C LYS A 654 39.45 -34.77 44.33
N GLN A 655 38.30 -34.96 45.01
CA GLN A 655 38.07 -36.17 45.83
C GLN A 655 38.03 -37.47 45.00
N LYS A 656 37.42 -37.46 43.78
CA LYS A 656 37.51 -38.62 42.88
C LYS A 656 38.95 -38.86 42.39
N ALA A 657 39.72 -37.81 42.10
CA ALA A 657 41.12 -37.95 41.65
C ALA A 657 42.05 -38.40 42.83
N GLU A 658 41.78 -37.97 44.06
CA GLU A 658 42.47 -38.47 45.24
C GLU A 658 42.08 -39.88 45.64
N MET A 659 40.80 -40.25 45.56
CA MET A 659 40.38 -41.64 45.75
C MET A 659 40.97 -42.60 44.69
N VAL A 660 41.08 -42.16 43.43
CA VAL A 660 41.75 -42.95 42.37
C VAL A 660 43.23 -43.04 42.60
N LYS A 661 43.92 -42.02 43.17
CA LYS A 661 45.33 -42.06 43.58
C LYS A 661 45.54 -42.94 44.81
N LEU A 662 44.64 -42.93 45.78
CA LEU A 662 44.70 -43.76 46.98
C LEU A 662 44.44 -45.26 46.64
N ASN A 663 43.55 -45.55 45.72
CA ASN A 663 43.31 -46.91 45.26
C ASN A 663 44.41 -47.49 44.37
N ASN A 664 45.24 -46.70 43.71
CA ASN A 664 46.37 -47.16 42.91
C ASN A 664 47.68 -47.40 43.75
N ASN A 665 47.71 -47.01 45.05
CA ASN A 665 48.84 -47.26 45.95
C ASN A 665 48.62 -48.41 46.91
N SER A 666 47.49 -49.15 46.82
CA SER A 666 47.34 -50.38 47.59
C SER A 666 47.52 -51.56 46.63
N ASP A 667 48.75 -52.05 46.55
CA ASP A 667 49.04 -53.39 46.04
C ASP A 667 48.35 -54.40 46.98
N SER A 668 47.26 -54.93 46.53
CA SER A 668 46.80 -56.36 46.63
C SER A 668 45.32 -56.51 46.34
N LEU A 669 45.08 -57.28 45.30
CA LEU A 669 43.89 -58.14 45.13
C LEU A 669 42.48 -57.50 45.23
N PHE A 670 42.01 -56.90 44.13
CA PHE A 670 40.69 -57.27 43.61
C PHE A 670 40.45 -56.55 42.28
N LYS A 671 40.54 -57.28 41.17
CA LYS A 671 40.05 -56.82 39.86
C LYS A 671 38.53 -56.82 39.91
N ILE A 672 37.92 -55.64 39.93
CA ILE A 672 36.52 -55.50 39.54
C ILE A 672 36.53 -54.75 38.22
N ARG A 673 36.12 -55.43 37.17
CA ARG A 673 35.74 -54.81 35.85
C ARG A 673 34.44 -54.08 36.03
N PHE A 674 34.39 -52.83 35.67
CA PHE A 674 33.12 -52.15 35.36
C PHE A 674 32.96 -52.03 33.86
N TYR A 675 31.76 -52.44 33.40
CA TYR A 675 31.26 -52.22 32.04
C TYR A 675 30.78 -50.81 31.86
#